data_4a4f42d23526f01f342c7cb107ffeba7
#
_entry.id   4a4f42d23526f01f342c7cb107ffeba7
#
_cell.length_a   1.000
_cell.length_b   1.000
_cell.length_c   1.000
_cell.angle_alpha   90.00
_cell.angle_beta   90.00
_cell.angle_gamma   90.00
#
_symmetry.space_group_name_H-M   'P 1'
#
loop_
_entity.id
_entity.type
_entity.pdbx_description
1 polymer ?
#
loop_
_entity_poly.entity_id
_entity_poly.type
_entity_poly.pdbx_seq_one_letter_code
_entity_poly.pdbx_strand_id
1 'polypeptide(L)'
;MNNIQNIYNKVSSSSKVLMLSALLCASSSVLAQEQVLKGRIVNSQGEPIPGAVVNVAEESRIALTDKDGYFTLKKVTPSDEICVSSVGYKNAQEKVTTFDGTYVIKMEDDADEYEHLAPVPFGEQKKKILTDSRSVVSGEELQKHPVTILQNAFTSTLNGVQTYEWSSEPGWSESFLFIRGIRTTNQSARSPLIIVDNVERDLSFLDAYPIESITVLKDAAASSIYGMRGANGVILVTTKRGNAGKTKIDFTQEVGFQTLANKMEVQNSYNMAMTRNQVRYLSGMDPMYTQEQLDNYKYVCDGGKFADDDIRKYQYFNTSWADQLYREAAPQYRTNLQISGGNQRARYYVSFSYLRQEGMWNTEGTEMNDGYSTQHVLNRWNLRSNIDIDVSKYLNVSLDLGGRIDNISQPTEPVFNLVTFGVIEANPMAPTHNPDGSIYSSSTANNPVRYLGGSGLEKNRRRNLYSTLNAKYDLSPVLKGLGLFGTVSFDAYETFESTQTAQMDSWNYDYDNLAVTDVSQFKYTKYTTKAALSNPSANQRGYYYNLNLFGGVSYKNSFGKHNVDARAFARYYRNEEAGSDYSTQQSASSNRYLAYNFQGTYDYANKYIASVNLSRMGCDNFSPDDRWGTFWGASAGWVLSEESWMKKLGFVNLLKLRASYGEAGQSSTGAGRYPYQSIYGSATGYGFGYNGTFVNGYAESKTGNANSKWEISKMVNLGIDWNLWNSKLYGSFDVFKEWRSNILVSRSTVPETILGVPVAQDSYGKVESRGYELVLGHRGNIGKDFKYFIEGQLTFNTNKVTDIDETAPDVEWQRKAGHRIYDNTSVAELYEQAQTGTNRVGGWNIYKFDQWASDPNLIATSQQDAIDHPEKYPYNSFSNGAQQLGTAVFKDINGDRVIDSKDMVPDSYTIIPEMIPTFNFGFEYKGFDARMIVNAYLRRSVFLSPAISYSGWSNMGTHEVTKAWGYFTDDPSDPRNVNATYPRPVYNGFDAVDSDRATGSYQNNIWVRNG
;
A
#
# COMPACT_ATOMS: atom_id res chain seq x y z
N MET A 1 27.15 27.15 -24.34
CA MET A 1 28.13 26.17 -23.83
C MET A 1 29.19 26.79 -22.88
N ASN A 2 29.50 28.05 -22.92
CA ASN A 2 30.55 28.65 -22.06
C ASN A 2 30.09 28.98 -20.62
N ASN A 3 28.80 28.90 -20.25
CA ASN A 3 28.32 29.17 -18.88
C ASN A 3 28.22 27.92 -17.99
N ILE A 4 28.23 26.72 -18.56
CA ILE A 4 28.16 25.49 -17.79
C ILE A 4 29.55 25.06 -17.28
N GLN A 5 30.61 25.39 -18.02
CA GLN A 5 32.00 25.10 -17.64
C GLN A 5 32.48 25.95 -16.47
N ASN A 6 31.92 27.16 -16.30
CA ASN A 6 32.25 28.02 -15.14
C ASN A 6 31.57 27.61 -13.82
N ILE A 7 30.45 26.87 -13.91
CA ILE A 7 29.78 26.31 -12.72
C ILE A 7 30.51 25.04 -12.26
N TYR A 8 31.00 24.23 -13.19
CA TYR A 8 31.73 23.00 -12.87
C TYR A 8 33.08 23.27 -12.17
N ASN A 9 33.76 24.35 -12.53
CA ASN A 9 35.02 24.74 -11.92
C ASN A 9 34.86 25.43 -10.54
N LYS A 10 33.68 25.95 -10.21
CA LYS A 10 33.41 26.51 -8.88
C LYS A 10 32.99 25.45 -7.84
N VAL A 11 32.44 24.34 -8.27
CA VAL A 11 32.05 23.23 -7.36
C VAL A 11 33.26 22.38 -6.94
N SER A 12 34.34 22.35 -7.74
CA SER A 12 35.54 21.59 -7.39
C SER A 12 36.39 22.22 -6.27
N SER A 13 36.16 23.50 -5.96
CA SER A 13 36.90 24.19 -4.87
C SER A 13 36.26 24.04 -3.49
N SER A 14 34.94 23.64 -3.43
CA SER A 14 34.23 23.45 -2.16
C SER A 14 34.48 22.10 -1.49
N SER A 15 34.97 21.10 -2.25
CA SER A 15 35.33 19.80 -1.67
C SER A 15 36.64 19.77 -0.88
N LYS A 16 37.48 20.80 -1.05
CA LYS A 16 38.71 20.97 -0.27
C LYS A 16 38.51 21.63 1.11
N VAL A 17 37.39 22.28 1.32
CA VAL A 17 37.04 22.90 2.61
C VAL A 17 36.44 21.90 3.59
N LEU A 18 35.78 20.86 3.09
CA LEU A 18 35.20 19.79 3.92
C LEU A 18 36.26 18.78 4.44
N MET A 19 37.43 18.68 3.81
CA MET A 19 38.53 17.84 4.32
C MET A 19 39.45 18.55 5.32
N LEU A 20 39.44 19.90 5.40
CA LEU A 20 40.28 20.63 6.32
C LEU A 20 39.67 20.85 7.72
N SER A 21 38.38 20.64 7.90
CA SER A 21 37.72 20.73 9.22
C SER A 21 37.83 19.45 10.06
N ALA A 22 38.29 18.34 9.46
CA ALA A 22 38.47 17.06 10.17
C ALA A 22 39.86 16.88 10.81
N LEU A 23 40.80 17.82 10.61
CA LEU A 23 42.23 17.68 11.05
C LEU A 23 42.67 18.65 12.14
N LEU A 24 41.78 19.39 12.76
CA LEU A 24 42.18 20.46 13.73
C LEU A 24 41.75 20.20 15.19
N CYS A 25 41.51 18.96 15.57
CA CYS A 25 41.24 18.58 16.98
C CYS A 25 42.26 17.55 17.53
N ALA A 26 43.53 17.84 17.40
CA ALA A 26 44.54 17.05 18.12
C ALA A 26 45.65 18.02 18.59
N SER A 27 45.59 18.47 19.81
CA SER A 27 46.69 18.67 20.73
C SER A 27 46.35 19.65 21.87
N SER A 28 46.24 19.11 23.08
CA SER A 28 46.89 19.61 24.29
C SER A 28 46.54 18.70 25.47
N SER A 29 47.45 17.83 25.80
CA SER A 29 47.41 17.04 27.03
C SER A 29 48.21 17.78 28.12
N VAL A 30 47.46 18.24 29.12
CA VAL A 30 48.07 18.61 30.41
C VAL A 30 47.85 17.43 31.38
N LEU A 31 48.94 16.84 31.92
CA LEU A 31 48.93 15.75 32.89
C LEU A 31 48.43 16.26 34.26
N ALA A 32 47.15 16.11 34.53
CA ALA A 32 46.61 16.09 35.88
C ALA A 32 46.40 14.60 36.27
N GLN A 33 46.69 14.23 37.50
CA GLN A 33 46.52 12.87 38.02
C GLN A 33 45.04 12.56 37.95
N GLU A 34 44.65 11.77 36.93
CA GLU A 34 43.27 11.43 36.65
C GLU A 34 42.77 10.42 37.66
N GLN A 35 41.77 10.77 38.48
CA GLN A 35 41.03 9.82 39.29
C GLN A 35 40.14 8.95 38.40
N VAL A 36 40.28 7.64 38.55
CA VAL A 36 39.61 6.63 37.75
C VAL A 36 38.63 5.87 38.61
N LEU A 37 37.35 5.96 38.25
CA LEU A 37 36.31 5.15 38.90
C LEU A 37 36.12 3.83 38.15
N LYS A 38 36.15 2.73 38.87
CA LYS A 38 35.83 1.40 38.33
C LYS A 38 34.55 0.89 38.97
N GLY A 39 33.67 0.29 38.17
CA GLY A 39 32.42 -0.26 38.65
C GLY A 39 31.93 -1.41 37.80
N ARG A 40 30.87 -2.06 38.26
CA ARG A 40 30.17 -3.13 37.57
C ARG A 40 28.67 -2.86 37.61
N ILE A 41 28.01 -2.95 36.45
CA ILE A 41 26.58 -2.82 36.34
C ILE A 41 25.97 -4.23 36.27
N VAL A 42 24.99 -4.47 37.12
CA VAL A 42 24.29 -5.76 37.19
C VAL A 42 22.78 -5.54 37.25
N ASN A 43 22.02 -6.57 36.86
CA ASN A 43 20.56 -6.55 37.02
C ASN A 43 20.13 -6.89 38.45
N SER A 44 18.83 -6.91 38.70
CA SER A 44 18.26 -7.27 40.00
C SER A 44 18.66 -8.66 40.54
N GLN A 45 19.07 -9.56 39.61
CA GLN A 45 19.50 -10.94 39.92
C GLN A 45 21.03 -11.05 40.07
N GLY A 46 21.80 -9.96 39.88
CA GLY A 46 23.27 -9.94 40.01
C GLY A 46 23.99 -10.34 38.71
N GLU A 47 23.29 -10.50 37.59
CA GLU A 47 23.88 -10.80 36.28
C GLU A 47 24.44 -9.53 35.64
N PRO A 48 25.55 -9.60 34.91
CA PRO A 48 26.18 -8.45 34.29
C PRO A 48 25.27 -7.86 33.16
N ILE A 49 25.28 -6.53 33.04
CA ILE A 49 24.61 -5.82 31.94
C ILE A 49 25.68 -5.27 31.00
N PRO A 50 25.95 -5.91 29.87
CA PRO A 50 26.87 -5.40 28.85
C PRO A 50 26.30 -4.25 28.07
N GLY A 51 27.17 -3.30 27.66
CA GLY A 51 26.77 -2.17 26.82
C GLY A 51 25.96 -1.09 27.54
N ALA A 52 25.83 -1.15 28.88
CA ALA A 52 25.20 -0.09 29.64
C ALA A 52 26.05 1.20 29.55
N VAL A 53 25.38 2.33 29.34
CA VAL A 53 26.00 3.65 29.31
C VAL A 53 26.12 4.18 30.72
N VAL A 54 27.34 4.49 31.15
CA VAL A 54 27.65 5.09 32.44
C VAL A 54 28.20 6.48 32.20
N ASN A 55 27.53 7.51 32.69
CA ASN A 55 27.94 8.90 32.55
C ASN A 55 27.90 9.65 33.87
N VAL A 56 28.65 10.71 33.97
CA VAL A 56 28.56 11.66 35.11
C VAL A 56 27.46 12.67 34.77
N ALA A 57 26.54 12.91 35.71
CA ALA A 57 25.49 13.89 35.52
C ALA A 57 26.10 15.27 35.20
N GLU A 58 25.55 15.94 34.17
CA GLU A 58 25.96 17.26 33.67
C GLU A 58 27.30 17.35 32.92
N GLU A 59 28.09 16.27 32.76
CA GLU A 59 29.38 16.33 32.05
C GLU A 59 29.54 15.26 30.93
N SER A 60 30.48 15.54 30.01
CA SER A 60 30.75 14.72 28.81
C SER A 60 31.60 13.45 29.08
N ARG A 61 31.57 12.92 30.30
CA ARG A 61 32.32 11.72 30.68
C ARG A 61 31.44 10.49 30.62
N ILE A 62 31.72 9.63 29.63
CA ILE A 62 30.92 8.42 29.34
C ILE A 62 31.83 7.18 29.30
N ALA A 63 31.36 6.09 29.84
CA ALA A 63 31.92 4.75 29.69
C ALA A 63 30.81 3.77 29.29
N LEU A 64 31.13 2.73 28.54
CA LEU A 64 30.29 1.59 28.30
C LEU A 64 30.75 0.41 29.10
N THR A 65 29.83 -0.39 29.61
CA THR A 65 30.17 -1.65 30.26
C THR A 65 30.63 -2.69 29.23
N ASP A 66 31.62 -3.49 29.63
CA ASP A 66 32.09 -4.64 28.85
C ASP A 66 31.12 -5.84 28.95
N LYS A 67 31.50 -6.98 28.35
CA LYS A 67 30.69 -8.22 28.36
C LYS A 67 30.40 -8.77 29.77
N ASP A 68 31.26 -8.45 30.77
CA ASP A 68 31.12 -8.87 32.15
C ASP A 68 30.51 -7.78 33.05
N GLY A 69 29.99 -6.69 32.41
CA GLY A 69 29.32 -5.57 33.06
C GLY A 69 30.26 -4.53 33.68
N TYR A 70 31.59 -4.63 33.51
CA TYR A 70 32.52 -3.68 34.08
C TYR A 70 32.66 -2.42 33.24
N PHE A 71 32.80 -1.28 33.93
CA PHE A 71 33.10 0.01 33.32
C PHE A 71 34.33 0.67 34.01
N THR A 72 34.94 1.60 33.27
CA THR A 72 36.02 2.44 33.79
C THR A 72 35.76 3.88 33.32
N LEU A 73 35.46 4.76 34.28
CA LEU A 73 35.19 6.16 34.06
C LEU A 73 36.38 7.01 34.57
N LYS A 74 36.92 7.85 33.68
CA LYS A 74 38.08 8.73 34.03
C LYS A 74 37.61 10.13 34.40
N LYS A 75 38.44 10.82 35.22
CA LYS A 75 38.19 12.22 35.64
C LYS A 75 36.95 12.41 36.52
N VAL A 76 36.69 11.44 37.39
CA VAL A 76 35.58 11.52 38.35
C VAL A 76 36.01 12.18 39.63
N THR A 77 35.18 13.05 40.21
CA THR A 77 35.46 13.73 41.48
C THR A 77 34.51 13.21 42.59
N PRO A 78 34.93 13.28 43.89
CA PRO A 78 34.03 13.02 44.99
C PRO A 78 32.82 13.97 44.89
N SER A 79 31.62 13.47 45.01
CA SER A 79 30.33 14.18 44.84
C SER A 79 29.76 14.18 43.44
N ASP A 80 30.46 13.71 42.41
CA ASP A 80 29.85 13.49 41.09
C ASP A 80 28.71 12.49 41.21
N GLU A 81 27.66 12.69 40.47
CA GLU A 81 26.55 11.78 40.36
C GLU A 81 26.69 10.95 39.08
N ILE A 82 26.73 9.62 39.25
CA ILE A 82 26.80 8.71 38.10
C ILE A 82 25.38 8.34 37.69
N CYS A 83 25.09 8.53 36.41
CA CYS A 83 23.89 8.07 35.79
C CYS A 83 24.20 6.83 34.93
N VAL A 84 23.41 5.77 35.10
CA VAL A 84 23.53 4.54 34.30
C VAL A 84 22.25 4.33 33.52
N SER A 85 22.38 4.10 32.21
CA SER A 85 21.27 3.77 31.34
C SER A 85 21.58 2.54 30.50
N SER A 86 20.61 1.66 30.34
CA SER A 86 20.67 0.48 29.46
C SER A 86 19.29 0.15 28.96
N VAL A 87 19.22 -0.35 27.72
CA VAL A 87 17.94 -0.78 27.13
C VAL A 87 17.35 -1.93 27.96
N GLY A 88 16.08 -1.79 28.34
CA GLY A 88 15.36 -2.79 29.17
C GLY A 88 15.55 -2.62 30.68
N TYR A 89 16.23 -1.58 31.11
CA TYR A 89 16.46 -1.30 32.54
C TYR A 89 16.09 0.15 32.87
N LYS A 90 15.62 0.38 34.09
CA LYS A 90 15.42 1.73 34.65
C LYS A 90 16.76 2.43 34.83
N ASN A 91 16.82 3.70 34.51
CA ASN A 91 18.00 4.50 34.75
C ASN A 91 18.34 4.51 36.25
N ALA A 92 19.59 4.20 36.59
CA ALA A 92 20.08 4.25 37.95
C ALA A 92 20.97 5.49 38.14
N GLN A 93 20.88 6.11 39.31
CA GLN A 93 21.71 7.27 39.71
C GLN A 93 22.36 6.97 41.05
N GLU A 94 23.66 7.22 41.15
CA GLU A 94 24.43 6.97 42.37
C GLU A 94 25.52 8.02 42.55
N LYS A 95 25.65 8.56 43.78
CA LYS A 95 26.72 9.54 44.11
C LYS A 95 28.03 8.83 44.35
N VAL A 96 29.10 9.35 43.75
CA VAL A 96 30.45 8.90 44.04
C VAL A 96 30.90 9.34 45.42
N THR A 97 31.10 8.37 46.33
CA THR A 97 31.53 8.66 47.69
C THR A 97 32.96 8.27 47.96
N THR A 98 33.52 7.26 47.25
CA THR A 98 34.91 6.78 47.45
C THR A 98 35.47 6.30 46.11
N PHE A 99 36.80 6.20 46.01
CA PHE A 99 37.49 5.64 44.84
C PHE A 99 38.16 4.27 45.17
N ASP A 100 38.03 3.79 46.42
CA ASP A 100 38.59 2.55 46.87
C ASP A 100 37.61 1.40 46.67
N GLY A 101 37.73 0.75 45.56
CA GLY A 101 36.92 -0.45 45.24
C GLY A 101 36.19 -0.38 43.90
N THR A 102 35.38 -1.40 43.64
CA THR A 102 34.55 -1.52 42.46
C THR A 102 33.11 -1.19 42.86
N TYR A 103 32.55 -0.14 42.30
CA TYR A 103 31.13 0.20 42.46
C TYR A 103 30.27 -0.86 41.80
N VAL A 104 29.33 -1.45 42.55
CA VAL A 104 28.33 -2.36 42.00
C VAL A 104 26.98 -1.64 41.96
N ILE A 105 26.57 -1.19 40.78
CA ILE A 105 25.30 -0.51 40.57
C ILE A 105 24.29 -1.56 40.06
N LYS A 106 23.20 -1.72 40.79
CA LYS A 106 22.10 -2.61 40.41
C LYS A 106 21.05 -1.81 39.63
N MET A 107 20.75 -2.25 38.42
CA MET A 107 19.64 -1.72 37.63
C MET A 107 18.40 -2.60 37.82
N GLU A 108 17.27 -1.98 38.00
CA GLU A 108 15.99 -2.69 37.98
C GLU A 108 15.50 -2.84 36.54
N ASP A 109 14.90 -3.99 36.25
CA ASP A 109 14.29 -4.24 34.96
C ASP A 109 13.23 -3.13 34.69
N ASP A 110 13.30 -2.51 33.53
CA ASP A 110 12.29 -1.56 33.10
C ASP A 110 11.09 -2.33 32.55
N ALA A 111 10.36 -2.94 33.49
CA ALA A 111 9.16 -3.71 33.14
C ALA A 111 7.97 -2.83 32.76
N ASP A 112 8.07 -1.51 32.91
CA ASP A 112 6.97 -0.59 32.63
C ASP A 112 7.16 0.12 31.28
N GLU A 113 6.87 -0.62 30.20
CA GLU A 113 6.83 -0.09 28.82
C GLU A 113 5.97 1.20 28.69
N TYR A 114 5.05 1.41 29.61
CA TYR A 114 4.12 2.55 29.57
C TYR A 114 4.71 3.85 30.14
N GLU A 115 5.84 3.81 30.83
CA GLU A 115 6.60 5.01 31.22
C GLU A 115 7.47 5.57 30.10
N HIS A 116 7.69 4.79 29.02
CA HIS A 116 8.44 5.26 27.87
C HIS A 116 7.71 6.34 27.09
N LEU A 117 8.49 7.21 26.44
CA LEU A 117 7.94 8.24 25.55
C LEU A 117 7.45 7.60 24.26
N ALA A 118 6.37 8.09 23.77
CA ALA A 118 5.83 7.76 22.45
C ALA A 118 5.61 9.03 21.63
N PRO A 119 5.81 8.97 20.31
CA PRO A 119 5.56 10.09 19.43
C PRO A 119 4.08 10.52 19.48
N VAL A 120 3.87 11.81 19.60
CA VAL A 120 2.59 12.48 19.41
C VAL A 120 2.78 13.59 18.37
N PRO A 121 1.73 14.12 17.77
CA PRO A 121 1.85 15.26 16.87
C PRO A 121 2.71 16.38 17.49
N PHE A 122 3.77 16.76 16.79
CA PHE A 122 4.71 17.82 17.17
C PHE A 122 5.45 17.63 18.51
N GLY A 123 5.54 16.38 19.03
CA GLY A 123 6.28 16.11 20.27
C GLY A 123 6.24 14.65 20.71
N GLU A 124 6.48 14.47 22.02
CA GLU A 124 6.51 13.15 22.66
C GLU A 124 5.81 13.21 24.00
N GLN A 125 5.13 12.13 24.38
CA GLN A 125 4.45 11.97 25.67
C GLN A 125 4.64 10.53 26.17
N LYS A 126 4.53 10.31 27.50
CA LYS A 126 4.54 8.97 28.06
C LYS A 126 3.38 8.14 27.53
N LYS A 127 3.62 6.88 27.17
CA LYS A 127 2.56 5.96 26.70
C LYS A 127 1.41 5.85 27.68
N LYS A 128 1.69 5.92 28.98
CA LYS A 128 0.70 5.83 30.07
C LYS A 128 -0.36 6.90 30.01
N ILE A 129 -0.01 8.14 29.63
CA ILE A 129 -0.93 9.27 29.58
C ILE A 129 -1.59 9.49 28.22
N LEU A 130 -1.38 8.63 27.24
CA LEU A 130 -2.03 8.72 25.94
C LEU A 130 -3.48 8.29 26.04
N THR A 131 -4.39 9.08 25.45
CA THR A 131 -5.84 8.89 25.56
C THR A 131 -6.53 8.61 24.22
N ASP A 132 -5.79 8.68 23.13
CA ASP A 132 -6.23 8.39 21.77
C ASP A 132 -6.05 6.91 21.40
N SER A 133 -6.72 6.49 20.33
CA SER A 133 -6.54 5.15 19.73
C SER A 133 -5.37 5.16 18.75
N ARG A 134 -4.38 4.31 19.00
CA ARG A 134 -3.18 4.22 18.16
C ARG A 134 -2.64 2.81 18.02
N SER A 135 -1.87 2.57 16.98
CA SER A 135 -1.00 1.41 16.82
C SER A 135 0.43 1.87 16.61
N VAL A 136 1.38 1.12 17.15
CA VAL A 136 2.81 1.47 17.07
C VAL A 136 3.59 0.24 16.68
N VAL A 137 4.54 0.41 15.75
CA VAL A 137 5.53 -0.61 15.38
C VAL A 137 6.93 0.01 15.43
N SER A 138 7.90 -0.74 15.94
CA SER A 138 9.30 -0.29 15.94
C SER A 138 9.96 -0.49 14.58
N GLY A 139 10.99 0.30 14.29
CA GLY A 139 11.81 0.11 13.08
C GLY A 139 12.50 -1.25 13.04
N GLU A 140 12.92 -1.78 14.18
CA GLU A 140 13.51 -3.13 14.28
C GLU A 140 12.53 -4.22 13.84
N GLU A 141 11.26 -4.07 14.20
CA GLU A 141 10.21 -4.97 13.80
C GLU A 141 9.96 -4.92 12.29
N LEU A 142 9.92 -3.71 11.73
CA LEU A 142 9.75 -3.50 10.28
C LEU A 142 10.92 -4.09 9.45
N GLN A 143 12.15 -4.06 9.98
CA GLN A 143 13.32 -4.63 9.30
C GLN A 143 13.26 -6.15 9.15
N LYS A 144 12.45 -6.85 9.97
CA LYS A 144 12.24 -8.29 9.86
C LYS A 144 11.40 -8.69 8.64
N HIS A 145 10.74 -7.72 7.98
CA HIS A 145 9.97 -7.93 6.77
C HIS A 145 10.84 -7.60 5.54
N PRO A 146 11.13 -8.56 4.65
CA PRO A 146 12.03 -8.35 3.49
C PRO A 146 11.33 -7.63 2.33
N VAL A 147 10.44 -6.69 2.62
CA VAL A 147 9.72 -5.92 1.61
C VAL A 147 10.59 -4.83 1.00
N THR A 148 10.38 -4.51 -0.27
CA THR A 148 11.09 -3.42 -0.96
C THR A 148 10.39 -2.07 -0.80
N ILE A 149 9.10 -2.08 -0.48
CA ILE A 149 8.28 -0.91 -0.17
C ILE A 149 7.69 -1.08 1.23
N LEU A 150 7.97 -0.13 2.09
CA LEU A 150 7.72 -0.21 3.53
C LEU A 150 6.25 -0.48 3.89
N GLN A 151 5.32 0.15 3.16
CA GLN A 151 3.89 0.04 3.44
C GLN A 151 3.33 -1.38 3.27
N ASN A 152 4.01 -2.24 2.50
CA ASN A 152 3.57 -3.63 2.31
C ASN A 152 3.72 -4.49 3.58
N ALA A 153 4.48 -4.02 4.58
CA ALA A 153 4.59 -4.67 5.89
C ALA A 153 3.49 -4.28 6.89
N PHE A 154 2.63 -3.30 6.60
CA PHE A 154 1.78 -2.68 7.63
C PHE A 154 0.59 -3.51 8.06
N THR A 155 -0.06 -4.24 7.15
CA THR A 155 -1.25 -5.04 7.50
C THR A 155 -0.95 -6.08 8.59
N SER A 156 0.25 -6.62 8.60
CA SER A 156 0.65 -7.64 9.58
C SER A 156 1.26 -7.08 10.87
N THR A 157 1.56 -5.78 10.92
CA THR A 157 2.29 -5.15 12.02
C THR A 157 1.49 -4.06 12.74
N LEU A 158 0.53 -3.44 12.07
CA LEU A 158 -0.22 -2.28 12.57
C LEU A 158 -1.72 -2.59 12.60
N ASN A 159 -2.25 -2.91 13.77
CA ASN A 159 -3.68 -3.16 13.95
C ASN A 159 -4.53 -1.95 13.54
N GLY A 160 -5.59 -2.17 12.75
CA GLY A 160 -6.44 -1.12 12.20
C GLY A 160 -5.94 -0.52 10.89
N VAL A 161 -4.78 -0.96 10.38
CA VAL A 161 -4.26 -0.58 9.06
C VAL A 161 -4.49 -1.72 8.07
N GLN A 162 -4.98 -1.37 6.90
CA GLN A 162 -5.21 -2.28 5.79
C GLN A 162 -4.38 -1.82 4.61
N THR A 163 -3.69 -2.75 3.96
CA THR A 163 -2.96 -2.50 2.73
C THR A 163 -3.52 -3.34 1.61
N TYR A 164 -3.52 -2.79 0.42
CA TYR A 164 -3.86 -3.50 -0.80
C TYR A 164 -2.76 -3.24 -1.82
N GLU A 165 -1.94 -4.28 -2.07
CA GLU A 165 -0.87 -4.24 -3.04
C GLU A 165 -1.46 -4.41 -4.45
N TRP A 166 -1.15 -3.45 -5.32
CA TRP A 166 -1.65 -3.42 -6.69
C TRP A 166 -0.80 -4.27 -7.64
N SER A 167 0.52 -4.18 -7.50
CA SER A 167 1.51 -4.85 -8.33
C SER A 167 2.66 -5.34 -7.46
N SER A 168 3.27 -6.46 -7.84
CA SER A 168 4.49 -6.96 -7.20
C SER A 168 5.75 -6.67 -8.03
N GLU A 169 5.65 -5.80 -9.03
CA GLU A 169 6.77 -5.46 -9.91
C GLU A 169 7.81 -4.60 -9.20
N PRO A 170 9.10 -4.80 -9.50
CA PRO A 170 10.18 -4.01 -8.92
C PRO A 170 9.98 -2.50 -9.09
N GLY A 171 9.82 -1.79 -7.98
CA GLY A 171 9.62 -0.33 -7.98
C GLY A 171 8.19 0.15 -8.20
N TRP A 172 7.22 -0.74 -8.44
CA TRP A 172 5.80 -0.44 -8.65
C TRP A 172 4.87 -1.15 -7.65
N SER A 173 5.43 -1.81 -6.64
CA SER A 173 4.70 -2.60 -5.65
C SER A 173 4.13 -1.76 -4.50
N GLU A 174 3.76 -0.51 -4.74
CA GLU A 174 3.15 0.35 -3.73
C GLU A 174 1.74 -0.14 -3.36
N SER A 175 1.46 -0.19 -2.06
CA SER A 175 0.14 -0.53 -1.56
C SER A 175 -0.72 0.70 -1.32
N PHE A 176 -2.01 0.60 -1.65
CA PHE A 176 -2.99 1.51 -1.09
C PHE A 176 -3.11 1.29 0.42
N LEU A 177 -3.20 2.38 1.17
CA LEU A 177 -3.30 2.38 2.62
C LEU A 177 -4.67 2.86 3.08
N PHE A 178 -5.27 2.12 4.00
CA PHE A 178 -6.53 2.49 4.64
C PHE A 178 -6.38 2.33 6.15
N ILE A 179 -6.86 3.30 6.92
CA ILE A 179 -6.99 3.20 8.37
C ILE A 179 -8.48 3.04 8.68
N ARG A 180 -8.85 1.89 9.31
CA ARG A 180 -10.24 1.54 9.61
C ARG A 180 -11.14 1.46 8.36
N GLY A 181 -10.57 0.99 7.22
CA GLY A 181 -11.27 0.73 5.97
C GLY A 181 -11.60 1.97 5.15
N ILE A 182 -12.45 1.77 4.14
CA ILE A 182 -12.94 2.83 3.28
C ILE A 182 -14.04 3.60 4.01
N ARG A 183 -13.91 4.93 4.09
CA ARG A 183 -14.78 5.80 4.87
C ARG A 183 -15.40 6.96 4.07
N THR A 184 -15.04 7.07 2.79
CA THR A 184 -15.58 8.06 1.86
C THR A 184 -15.82 7.46 0.49
N THR A 185 -16.85 7.94 -0.21
CA THR A 185 -17.12 7.58 -1.61
C THR A 185 -16.13 8.24 -2.56
N ASN A 186 -15.42 9.28 -2.12
CA ASN A 186 -14.42 9.98 -2.89
C ASN A 186 -13.09 9.19 -2.90
N GLN A 187 -12.77 8.55 -4.02
CA GLN A 187 -11.58 7.70 -4.16
C GLN A 187 -10.27 8.48 -3.95
N SER A 188 -10.17 9.69 -4.47
CA SER A 188 -8.97 10.53 -4.33
C SER A 188 -8.72 11.02 -2.89
N ALA A 189 -9.68 10.83 -2.00
CA ALA A 189 -9.63 11.31 -0.62
C ALA A 189 -9.46 10.18 0.42
N ARG A 190 -9.09 8.96 0.05
CA ARG A 190 -9.08 7.78 0.93
C ARG A 190 -7.78 7.57 1.70
N SER A 191 -6.67 8.04 1.17
CA SER A 191 -5.35 7.82 1.75
C SER A 191 -5.16 8.56 3.09
N PRO A 192 -4.50 7.97 4.10
CA PRO A 192 -4.12 8.64 5.31
C PRO A 192 -3.06 9.70 5.06
N LEU A 193 -2.94 10.66 5.97
CA LEU A 193 -1.86 11.63 5.97
C LEU A 193 -0.59 11.01 6.54
N ILE A 194 0.54 11.20 5.87
CA ILE A 194 1.85 10.68 6.31
C ILE A 194 2.71 11.84 6.77
N ILE A 195 3.23 11.74 7.99
CA ILE A 195 4.08 12.74 8.64
C ILE A 195 5.39 12.08 9.04
N VAL A 196 6.49 12.56 8.49
CA VAL A 196 7.85 12.10 8.80
C VAL A 196 8.59 13.21 9.56
N ASP A 197 8.94 12.95 10.82
CA ASP A 197 9.59 13.93 11.69
C ASP A 197 8.88 15.30 11.71
N ASN A 198 7.53 15.26 11.85
CA ASN A 198 6.60 16.41 11.85
C ASN A 198 6.40 17.12 10.50
N VAL A 199 6.93 16.60 9.41
CA VAL A 199 6.77 17.14 8.05
C VAL A 199 5.92 16.20 7.21
N GLU A 200 4.98 16.72 6.42
CA GLU A 200 4.18 15.95 5.47
C GLU A 200 5.07 15.46 4.32
N ARG A 201 5.18 14.14 4.15
CA ARG A 201 6.03 13.47 3.16
C ARG A 201 5.39 12.18 2.68
N ASP A 202 5.82 11.72 1.52
CA ASP A 202 5.44 10.40 1.02
C ASP A 202 6.24 9.29 1.73
N LEU A 203 5.53 8.22 2.11
CA LEU A 203 6.12 7.06 2.77
C LEU A 203 6.99 6.22 1.83
N SER A 204 6.66 6.22 0.55
CA SER A 204 7.38 5.45 -0.47
C SER A 204 8.86 5.82 -0.56
N PHE A 205 9.24 7.01 -0.07
CA PHE A 205 10.63 7.49 -0.07
C PHE A 205 11.48 7.01 1.11
N LEU A 206 10.88 6.29 2.05
CA LEU A 206 11.58 5.80 3.23
C LEU A 206 12.01 4.34 3.07
N ASP A 207 13.13 4.02 3.71
CA ASP A 207 13.58 2.65 3.99
C ASP A 207 13.25 2.29 5.44
N ALA A 208 13.16 1.00 5.76
CA ALA A 208 12.91 0.53 7.12
C ALA A 208 14.07 0.83 8.09
N TYR A 209 15.30 0.85 7.61
CA TYR A 209 16.50 0.96 8.45
C TYR A 209 16.64 2.27 9.23
N PRO A 210 16.39 3.46 8.65
CA PRO A 210 16.47 4.73 9.39
C PRO A 210 15.24 4.99 10.28
N ILE A 211 14.24 4.11 10.30
CA ILE A 211 13.04 4.31 11.10
C ILE A 211 13.28 3.86 12.54
N GLU A 212 12.89 4.69 13.50
CA GLU A 212 12.81 4.36 14.92
C GLU A 212 11.46 3.72 15.26
N SER A 213 10.36 4.37 14.82
CA SER A 213 9.01 3.86 15.02
C SER A 213 8.01 4.45 14.03
N ILE A 214 6.92 3.72 13.80
CA ILE A 214 5.74 4.22 13.11
C ILE A 214 4.57 4.16 14.09
N THR A 215 3.86 5.29 14.21
CA THR A 215 2.66 5.44 15.04
C THR A 215 1.49 5.81 14.16
N VAL A 216 0.40 5.07 14.22
CA VAL A 216 -0.83 5.35 13.49
C VAL A 216 -1.85 5.96 14.42
N LEU A 217 -2.30 7.18 14.12
CA LEU A 217 -3.37 7.88 14.81
C LEU A 217 -4.69 7.52 14.11
N LYS A 218 -5.56 6.79 14.80
CA LYS A 218 -6.75 6.18 14.19
C LYS A 218 -8.04 6.96 14.45
N ASP A 219 -8.05 7.79 15.48
CA ASP A 219 -9.25 8.57 15.87
C ASP A 219 -9.14 10.05 15.48
N ALA A 220 -10.32 10.68 15.34
CA ALA A 220 -10.40 12.08 14.96
C ALA A 220 -9.94 13.03 16.09
N ALA A 221 -9.92 12.60 17.34
CA ALA A 221 -9.42 13.43 18.43
C ALA A 221 -7.91 13.69 18.27
N ALA A 222 -7.13 12.63 17.93
CA ALA A 222 -5.69 12.77 17.69
C ALA A 222 -5.38 13.44 16.35
N SER A 223 -6.17 13.13 15.29
CA SER A 223 -5.89 13.63 13.94
C SER A 223 -6.43 15.04 13.67
N SER A 224 -7.32 15.59 14.50
CA SER A 224 -7.91 16.93 14.34
C SER A 224 -6.88 18.07 14.29
N ILE A 225 -5.70 17.90 14.91
CA ILE A 225 -4.61 18.89 14.87
C ILE A 225 -4.09 19.12 13.44
N TYR A 226 -4.31 18.17 12.53
CA TYR A 226 -3.96 18.28 11.11
C TYR A 226 -5.08 18.89 10.25
N GLY A 227 -6.21 19.30 10.87
CA GLY A 227 -7.29 20.05 10.24
C GLY A 227 -7.90 19.33 9.04
N MET A 228 -7.85 19.99 7.87
CA MET A 228 -8.39 19.48 6.60
C MET A 228 -7.61 18.31 6.00
N ARG A 229 -6.64 17.74 6.68
CA ARG A 229 -5.83 16.61 6.24
C ARG A 229 -5.99 15.37 7.12
N GLY A 230 -6.71 15.49 8.24
CA GLY A 230 -6.75 14.48 9.30
C GLY A 230 -7.88 13.45 9.20
N ALA A 231 -8.86 13.59 8.31
CA ALA A 231 -10.08 12.79 8.32
C ALA A 231 -9.87 11.28 8.09
N ASN A 232 -8.80 10.87 7.41
CA ASN A 232 -8.51 9.45 7.13
C ASN A 232 -7.51 8.84 8.12
N GLY A 233 -7.21 9.54 9.21
CA GLY A 233 -6.16 9.17 10.15
C GLY A 233 -4.77 9.63 9.67
N VAL A 234 -3.78 9.44 10.52
CA VAL A 234 -2.43 9.95 10.30
C VAL A 234 -1.40 8.88 10.66
N ILE A 235 -0.38 8.74 9.84
CA ILE A 235 0.77 7.87 10.07
C ILE A 235 1.95 8.76 10.43
N LEU A 236 2.41 8.68 11.69
CA LEU A 236 3.61 9.38 12.16
C LEU A 236 4.81 8.46 12.04
N VAL A 237 5.82 8.89 11.31
CA VAL A 237 7.10 8.20 11.19
C VAL A 237 8.14 8.99 11.95
N THR A 238 8.77 8.37 12.92
CA THR A 238 9.91 8.91 13.65
C THR A 238 11.18 8.21 13.18
N THR A 239 12.21 8.98 12.87
CA THR A 239 13.46 8.43 12.40
C THR A 239 14.52 8.41 13.48
N LYS A 240 15.48 7.49 13.35
CA LYS A 240 16.60 7.30 14.29
C LYS A 240 17.46 8.56 14.39
N ARG A 241 17.91 8.86 15.60
CA ARG A 241 18.84 9.96 15.89
C ARG A 241 20.10 9.44 16.55
N GLY A 242 21.13 10.26 16.52
CA GLY A 242 22.39 9.96 17.23
C GLY A 242 22.24 10.09 18.73
N ASN A 243 22.97 9.24 19.46
CA ASN A 243 23.08 9.30 20.91
C ASN A 243 24.49 9.75 21.30
N ALA A 244 24.61 10.45 22.44
CA ALA A 244 25.92 10.77 23.01
C ALA A 244 26.63 9.46 23.39
N GLY A 245 27.82 9.23 22.83
CA GLY A 245 28.61 8.02 23.07
C GLY A 245 29.63 7.77 21.97
N LYS A 246 30.28 6.61 22.05
CA LYS A 246 31.21 6.18 21.01
C LYS A 246 30.46 5.95 19.70
N THR A 247 31.13 6.22 18.59
CA THR A 247 30.62 5.92 17.27
C THR A 247 30.30 4.42 17.16
N LYS A 248 29.07 4.13 16.78
CA LYS A 248 28.56 2.78 16.46
C LYS A 248 28.42 2.68 14.96
N ILE A 249 28.93 1.59 14.40
CA ILE A 249 28.81 1.29 12.96
C ILE A 249 28.09 -0.05 12.86
N ASP A 250 26.95 -0.05 12.20
CA ASP A 250 26.15 -1.23 11.90
C ASP A 250 26.15 -1.44 10.38
N PHE A 251 26.58 -2.61 9.95
CA PHE A 251 26.57 -3.03 8.55
C PHE A 251 25.69 -4.26 8.41
N THR A 252 24.76 -4.20 7.47
CA THR A 252 23.85 -5.31 7.17
C THR A 252 23.89 -5.58 5.67
N GLN A 253 24.06 -6.87 5.34
CA GLN A 253 23.96 -7.38 3.98
C GLN A 253 22.87 -8.45 3.92
N GLU A 254 21.90 -8.25 3.03
CA GLU A 254 20.83 -9.22 2.79
C GLU A 254 20.92 -9.72 1.36
N VAL A 255 20.72 -11.02 1.18
CA VAL A 255 20.56 -11.69 -0.09
C VAL A 255 19.27 -12.49 -0.03
N GLY A 256 18.35 -12.21 -0.93
CA GLY A 256 17.06 -12.87 -1.02
C GLY A 256 16.80 -13.41 -2.41
N PHE A 257 15.89 -14.39 -2.47
CA PHE A 257 15.36 -14.93 -3.70
C PHE A 257 13.84 -14.81 -3.66
N GLN A 258 13.28 -14.20 -4.68
CA GLN A 258 11.85 -14.05 -4.85
C GLN A 258 11.33 -15.15 -5.75
N THR A 259 10.19 -15.72 -5.40
CA THR A 259 9.48 -16.72 -6.23
C THR A 259 8.03 -16.26 -6.40
N LEU A 260 7.35 -16.74 -7.43
CA LEU A 260 5.92 -16.52 -7.57
C LEU A 260 5.18 -17.29 -6.47
N ALA A 261 4.34 -16.59 -5.70
CA ALA A 261 3.49 -17.20 -4.67
C ALA A 261 2.46 -18.16 -5.31
N ASN A 262 1.89 -17.74 -6.44
CA ASN A 262 0.99 -18.54 -7.25
C ASN A 262 1.42 -18.41 -8.72
N LYS A 263 1.76 -19.52 -9.34
CA LYS A 263 1.96 -19.58 -10.78
C LYS A 263 0.63 -19.91 -11.43
N MET A 264 0.24 -19.13 -12.42
CA MET A 264 -0.99 -19.36 -13.14
C MET A 264 -0.90 -20.70 -13.90
N GLU A 265 -1.80 -21.61 -13.60
CA GLU A 265 -1.90 -22.88 -14.29
C GLU A 265 -2.80 -22.68 -15.52
N VAL A 266 -2.31 -23.00 -16.70
CA VAL A 266 -3.04 -22.98 -17.97
C VAL A 266 -3.20 -24.39 -18.51
N GLN A 267 -4.18 -24.60 -19.39
CA GLN A 267 -4.41 -25.91 -19.97
C GLN A 267 -3.18 -26.37 -20.77
N ASN A 268 -2.89 -27.67 -20.71
CA ASN A 268 -1.99 -28.32 -21.65
C ASN A 268 -2.68 -28.56 -23.00
N SER A 269 -1.94 -28.91 -24.01
CA SER A 269 -2.42 -29.10 -25.39
C SER A 269 -3.50 -30.20 -25.49
N TYR A 270 -3.34 -31.29 -24.74
CA TYR A 270 -4.33 -32.38 -24.74
C TYR A 270 -5.65 -31.94 -24.15
N ASN A 271 -5.60 -31.29 -22.99
CA ASN A 271 -6.82 -30.78 -22.34
C ASN A 271 -7.51 -29.73 -23.21
N MET A 272 -6.74 -28.87 -23.88
CA MET A 272 -7.29 -27.87 -24.78
C MET A 272 -7.96 -28.53 -25.98
N ALA A 273 -7.35 -29.58 -26.59
CA ALA A 273 -7.94 -30.32 -27.70
C ALA A 273 -9.24 -31.02 -27.29
N MET A 274 -9.23 -31.65 -26.11
CA MET A 274 -10.42 -32.27 -25.51
C MET A 274 -11.53 -31.27 -25.27
N THR A 275 -11.18 -30.10 -24.67
CA THR A 275 -12.15 -29.04 -24.43
C THR A 275 -12.77 -28.52 -25.73
N ARG A 276 -11.98 -28.30 -26.77
CA ARG A 276 -12.48 -27.85 -28.06
C ARG A 276 -13.43 -28.88 -28.69
N ASN A 277 -13.09 -30.16 -28.63
CA ASN A 277 -14.01 -31.23 -29.08
C ASN A 277 -15.30 -31.25 -28.29
N GLN A 278 -15.22 -31.12 -26.97
CA GLN A 278 -16.40 -31.09 -26.09
C GLN A 278 -17.30 -29.89 -26.40
N VAL A 279 -16.71 -28.71 -26.55
CA VAL A 279 -17.47 -27.48 -26.88
C VAL A 279 -18.17 -27.61 -28.22
N ARG A 280 -17.51 -28.17 -29.24
CA ARG A 280 -18.13 -28.44 -30.55
C ARG A 280 -19.27 -29.49 -30.46
N TYR A 281 -19.03 -30.57 -29.74
CA TYR A 281 -20.08 -31.60 -29.49
C TYR A 281 -21.31 -30.97 -28.85
N LEU A 282 -21.13 -30.17 -27.79
CA LEU A 282 -22.21 -29.46 -27.12
C LEU A 282 -22.93 -28.43 -28.01
N SER A 283 -22.25 -27.96 -29.05
CA SER A 283 -22.83 -27.04 -30.06
C SER A 283 -23.39 -27.77 -31.27
N GLY A 284 -23.47 -29.12 -31.27
CA GLY A 284 -24.00 -29.92 -32.38
C GLY A 284 -23.07 -29.98 -33.60
N MET A 285 -21.78 -29.77 -33.40
CA MET A 285 -20.75 -29.77 -34.44
C MET A 285 -19.89 -31.04 -34.37
N ASP A 286 -19.29 -31.44 -35.49
CA ASP A 286 -18.32 -32.53 -35.55
C ASP A 286 -17.06 -32.17 -34.71
N PRO A 287 -16.41 -33.16 -34.07
CA PRO A 287 -15.15 -32.97 -33.37
C PRO A 287 -14.09 -32.33 -34.27
N MET A 288 -13.32 -31.40 -33.69
CA MET A 288 -12.22 -30.72 -34.38
C MET A 288 -10.98 -31.62 -34.50
N TYR A 289 -10.75 -32.44 -33.49
CA TYR A 289 -9.60 -33.33 -33.38
C TYR A 289 -10.03 -34.77 -33.39
N THR A 290 -9.41 -35.61 -34.23
CA THR A 290 -9.58 -37.05 -34.26
C THR A 290 -8.97 -37.73 -33.02
N GLN A 291 -9.31 -38.99 -32.77
CA GLN A 291 -8.73 -39.74 -31.64
C GLN A 291 -7.18 -39.86 -31.79
N GLU A 292 -6.66 -40.09 -33.01
CA GLU A 292 -5.26 -40.15 -33.26
C GLU A 292 -4.55 -38.83 -32.93
N GLN A 293 -5.15 -37.70 -33.25
CA GLN A 293 -4.63 -36.38 -32.88
C GLN A 293 -4.62 -36.16 -31.38
N LEU A 294 -5.69 -36.57 -30.69
CA LEU A 294 -5.75 -36.50 -29.23
C LEU A 294 -4.66 -37.39 -28.59
N ASP A 295 -4.41 -38.58 -29.13
CA ASP A 295 -3.39 -39.48 -28.63
C ASP A 295 -1.97 -38.89 -28.83
N ASN A 296 -1.73 -38.19 -29.94
CA ASN A 296 -0.46 -37.49 -30.20
C ASN A 296 -0.26 -36.32 -29.24
N TYR A 297 -1.29 -35.51 -29.00
CA TYR A 297 -1.22 -34.45 -27.98
C TYR A 297 -1.02 -35.03 -26.58
N LYS A 298 -1.70 -36.10 -26.25
CA LYS A 298 -1.51 -36.80 -24.96
C LYS A 298 -0.07 -37.30 -24.83
N TYR A 299 0.50 -37.87 -25.88
CA TYR A 299 1.88 -38.39 -25.91
C TYR A 299 2.88 -37.28 -25.56
N VAL A 300 2.77 -36.07 -26.17
CA VAL A 300 3.68 -34.96 -25.86
C VAL A 300 3.43 -34.36 -24.50
N CYS A 301 2.18 -34.35 -24.01
CA CYS A 301 1.85 -33.90 -22.66
C CYS A 301 2.40 -34.82 -21.57
N ASP A 302 2.44 -36.13 -21.83
CA ASP A 302 3.04 -37.14 -20.94
C ASP A 302 4.59 -37.16 -21.01
N GLY A 303 5.20 -36.17 -21.68
CA GLY A 303 6.66 -36.03 -21.83
C GLY A 303 7.27 -36.84 -22.97
N GLY A 304 6.45 -37.44 -23.84
CA GLY A 304 6.90 -38.13 -25.05
C GLY A 304 7.53 -37.17 -26.07
N LYS A 305 8.50 -37.65 -26.79
CA LYS A 305 9.19 -36.89 -27.88
C LYS A 305 9.20 -37.72 -29.15
N PHE A 306 8.74 -37.12 -30.22
CA PHE A 306 8.86 -37.72 -31.54
C PHE A 306 10.32 -37.70 -32.02
N ALA A 307 10.71 -38.65 -32.85
CA ALA A 307 12.05 -38.72 -33.45
C ALA A 307 12.34 -37.47 -34.31
N ASP A 308 13.62 -37.15 -34.50
CA ASP A 308 14.02 -35.95 -35.25
C ASP A 308 13.59 -35.94 -36.71
N ASP A 309 13.40 -37.12 -37.30
CA ASP A 309 12.91 -37.35 -38.66
C ASP A 309 11.40 -37.53 -38.75
N ASP A 310 10.68 -37.49 -37.62
CA ASP A 310 9.21 -37.59 -37.58
C ASP A 310 8.57 -36.20 -37.69
N ILE A 311 7.73 -36.02 -38.71
CA ILE A 311 7.03 -34.76 -38.97
C ILE A 311 6.18 -34.30 -37.80
N ARG A 312 5.64 -35.25 -37.01
CA ARG A 312 4.82 -34.98 -35.84
C ARG A 312 5.56 -34.15 -34.78
N LYS A 313 6.90 -34.20 -34.74
CA LYS A 313 7.71 -33.32 -33.91
C LYS A 313 7.45 -31.83 -34.17
N TYR A 314 7.05 -31.48 -35.38
CA TYR A 314 6.80 -30.09 -35.81
C TYR A 314 5.30 -29.78 -35.93
N GLN A 315 4.43 -30.69 -35.54
CA GLN A 315 2.97 -30.52 -35.62
C GLN A 315 2.30 -30.62 -34.28
N TYR A 316 2.89 -31.33 -33.30
CA TYR A 316 2.30 -31.50 -31.98
C TYR A 316 3.20 -30.93 -30.90
N PHE A 317 2.70 -29.90 -30.22
CA PHE A 317 3.42 -29.21 -29.17
C PHE A 317 2.62 -29.21 -27.86
N ASN A 318 3.34 -29.08 -26.75
CA ASN A 318 2.79 -28.78 -25.45
C ASN A 318 3.62 -27.71 -24.78
N THR A 319 3.38 -26.45 -25.16
CA THR A 319 4.16 -25.30 -24.71
C THR A 319 3.58 -24.75 -23.43
N SER A 320 4.36 -24.80 -22.35
CA SER A 320 4.05 -24.07 -21.13
C SER A 320 4.53 -22.62 -21.27
N TRP A 321 3.65 -21.73 -21.67
CA TRP A 321 3.99 -20.32 -21.86
C TRP A 321 4.38 -19.63 -20.55
N ALA A 322 3.82 -20.07 -19.42
CA ALA A 322 4.20 -19.58 -18.12
C ALA A 322 5.67 -19.92 -17.79
N ASP A 323 6.17 -21.12 -18.19
CA ASP A 323 7.57 -21.48 -18.00
C ASP A 323 8.50 -20.75 -18.96
N GLN A 324 7.99 -20.34 -20.13
CA GLN A 324 8.75 -19.50 -21.05
C GLN A 324 8.87 -18.06 -20.56
N LEU A 325 7.84 -17.54 -19.90
CA LEU A 325 7.77 -16.14 -19.47
C LEU A 325 8.44 -15.91 -18.11
N TYR A 326 8.28 -16.83 -17.16
CA TYR A 326 8.76 -16.66 -15.79
C TYR A 326 9.97 -17.51 -15.47
N ARG A 327 10.94 -16.95 -14.77
CA ARG A 327 12.02 -17.70 -14.13
C ARG A 327 11.58 -18.24 -12.77
N GLU A 328 12.25 -19.28 -12.28
CA GLU A 328 11.91 -19.92 -11.00
C GLU A 328 12.15 -19.01 -9.80
N ALA A 329 13.23 -18.21 -9.84
CA ALA A 329 13.59 -17.30 -8.79
C ALA A 329 14.27 -16.04 -9.30
N ALA A 330 14.03 -14.91 -8.65
CA ALA A 330 14.66 -13.63 -8.94
C ALA A 330 15.49 -13.15 -7.74
N PRO A 331 16.73 -12.70 -7.92
CA PRO A 331 17.57 -12.25 -6.82
C PRO A 331 17.17 -10.85 -6.32
N GLN A 332 17.36 -10.65 -5.02
CA GLN A 332 17.25 -9.37 -4.34
C GLN A 332 18.48 -9.18 -3.43
N TYR A 333 19.10 -8.03 -3.52
CA TYR A 333 20.26 -7.67 -2.70
C TYR A 333 19.99 -6.36 -1.98
N ARG A 334 20.24 -6.34 -0.67
CA ARG A 334 20.17 -5.11 0.12
C ARG A 334 21.43 -4.97 0.95
N THR A 335 22.05 -3.80 0.86
CA THR A 335 23.21 -3.40 1.67
C THR A 335 22.81 -2.20 2.48
N ASN A 336 23.06 -2.21 3.78
CA ASN A 336 22.80 -1.07 4.64
C ASN A 336 23.98 -0.79 5.54
N LEU A 337 24.37 0.48 5.65
CA LEU A 337 25.40 0.98 6.54
C LEU A 337 24.80 2.09 7.41
N GLN A 338 24.84 1.93 8.72
CA GLN A 338 24.41 2.94 9.68
C GLN A 338 25.60 3.35 10.55
N ILE A 339 25.76 4.65 10.74
CA ILE A 339 26.81 5.23 11.60
C ILE A 339 26.12 6.20 12.55
N SER A 340 26.23 5.96 13.84
CA SER A 340 25.64 6.83 14.84
C SER A 340 26.64 7.10 15.98
N GLY A 341 26.49 8.26 16.61
CA GLY A 341 27.37 8.62 17.72
C GLY A 341 27.27 10.11 18.05
N GLY A 342 28.23 10.59 18.83
CA GLY A 342 28.32 11.98 19.19
C GLY A 342 28.78 12.21 20.62
N ASN A 343 28.64 13.44 21.02
CA ASN A 343 28.86 13.86 22.39
C ASN A 343 27.66 14.70 22.91
N GLN A 344 27.75 15.27 24.06
CA GLN A 344 26.66 16.07 24.64
C GLN A 344 26.26 17.29 23.78
N ARG A 345 27.17 17.84 22.96
CA ARG A 345 26.90 19.01 22.14
C ARG A 345 26.47 18.70 20.72
N ALA A 346 26.94 17.58 20.17
CA ALA A 346 26.62 17.21 18.80
C ALA A 346 26.42 15.70 18.70
N ARG A 347 25.29 15.29 18.20
CA ARG A 347 24.91 13.90 17.96
C ARG A 347 24.58 13.75 16.48
N TYR A 348 24.90 12.60 15.93
CA TYR A 348 24.65 12.33 14.51
C TYR A 348 24.21 10.89 14.29
N TYR A 349 23.36 10.72 13.30
CA TYR A 349 22.97 9.46 12.70
C TYR A 349 23.07 9.60 11.20
N VAL A 350 23.78 8.69 10.54
CA VAL A 350 23.92 8.62 9.08
C VAL A 350 23.58 7.20 8.65
N SER A 351 22.75 7.06 7.65
CA SER A 351 22.39 5.77 7.04
C SER A 351 22.54 5.87 5.53
N PHE A 352 23.17 4.87 4.96
CA PHE A 352 23.24 4.65 3.52
C PHE A 352 22.70 3.26 3.21
N SER A 353 21.82 3.14 2.22
CA SER A 353 21.30 1.86 1.78
C SER A 353 21.30 1.75 0.26
N TYR A 354 21.61 0.55 -0.23
CA TYR A 354 21.49 0.16 -1.62
C TYR A 354 20.59 -1.06 -1.73
N LEU A 355 19.62 -1.04 -2.61
CA LEU A 355 18.73 -2.14 -2.94
C LEU A 355 18.79 -2.41 -4.44
N ARG A 356 19.03 -3.66 -4.82
CA ARG A 356 18.79 -4.18 -6.16
C ARG A 356 17.74 -5.28 -6.08
N GLN A 357 16.67 -5.13 -6.86
CA GLN A 357 15.60 -6.12 -7.02
C GLN A 357 15.43 -6.40 -8.51
N GLU A 358 15.39 -7.67 -8.88
CA GLU A 358 15.09 -8.10 -10.23
C GLU A 358 13.69 -8.71 -10.32
N GLY A 359 13.01 -8.51 -11.45
CA GLY A 359 11.70 -9.08 -11.73
C GLY A 359 11.74 -10.55 -12.08
N MET A 360 10.57 -11.17 -12.16
CA MET A 360 10.40 -12.60 -12.42
C MET A 360 10.46 -13.00 -13.91
N TRP A 361 10.75 -12.05 -14.82
CA TRP A 361 10.77 -12.33 -16.24
C TRP A 361 11.96 -13.24 -16.62
N ASN A 362 11.69 -14.25 -17.42
CA ASN A 362 12.72 -15.07 -18.06
C ASN A 362 13.21 -14.36 -19.33
N THR A 363 14.29 -13.60 -19.19
CA THR A 363 14.91 -12.89 -20.32
C THR A 363 16.09 -13.66 -20.94
N GLU A 364 16.40 -14.87 -20.46
CA GLU A 364 17.43 -15.73 -21.04
C GLU A 364 17.02 -16.16 -22.45
N GLY A 365 17.90 -15.96 -23.41
CA GLY A 365 17.64 -16.25 -24.83
C GLY A 365 16.72 -15.24 -25.54
N THR A 366 16.21 -14.22 -24.83
CA THR A 366 15.44 -13.13 -25.44
C THR A 366 16.31 -11.93 -25.84
N GLU A 367 17.61 -12.00 -25.54
CA GLU A 367 18.55 -10.94 -25.88
C GLU A 367 18.60 -10.76 -27.41
N MET A 368 18.05 -9.64 -27.82
CA MET A 368 18.20 -9.19 -29.20
C MET A 368 19.67 -8.90 -29.45
N ASN A 369 20.14 -9.12 -30.66
CA ASN A 369 21.49 -8.80 -31.10
C ASN A 369 21.92 -7.34 -30.89
N ASP A 370 21.06 -6.51 -30.35
CA ASP A 370 21.24 -5.08 -30.13
C ASP A 370 21.79 -4.72 -28.72
N GLY A 371 22.08 -5.73 -27.87
CA GLY A 371 22.84 -5.56 -26.60
C GLY A 371 22.11 -4.86 -25.48
N TYR A 372 20.75 -4.82 -25.46
CA TYR A 372 19.97 -4.29 -24.34
C TYR A 372 19.22 -5.41 -23.60
N SER A 373 18.92 -5.19 -22.33
CA SER A 373 18.14 -6.11 -21.51
C SER A 373 16.76 -5.53 -21.24
N THR A 374 15.74 -6.35 -21.41
CA THR A 374 14.34 -6.05 -21.04
C THR A 374 13.98 -6.56 -19.64
N GLN A 375 14.96 -7.07 -18.87
CA GLN A 375 14.71 -7.47 -17.50
C GLN A 375 14.19 -6.30 -16.66
N HIS A 376 13.15 -6.55 -15.89
CA HIS A 376 12.66 -5.58 -14.92
C HIS A 376 13.63 -5.51 -13.74
N VAL A 377 14.26 -4.37 -13.55
CA VAL A 377 15.28 -4.17 -12.50
C VAL A 377 15.07 -2.85 -11.81
N LEU A 378 15.00 -2.89 -10.48
CA LEU A 378 15.08 -1.72 -9.61
C LEU A 378 16.48 -1.64 -9.01
N ASN A 379 17.14 -0.49 -9.16
CA ASN A 379 18.29 -0.10 -8.37
C ASN A 379 17.93 1.14 -7.57
N ARG A 380 18.06 1.07 -6.23
CA ARG A 380 17.68 2.13 -5.31
C ARG A 380 18.82 2.48 -4.38
N TRP A 381 19.09 3.75 -4.24
CA TRP A 381 20.04 4.30 -3.27
C TRP A 381 19.28 5.25 -2.32
N ASN A 382 19.48 5.05 -1.03
CA ASN A 382 18.95 5.94 0.00
C ASN A 382 20.11 6.49 0.84
N LEU A 383 20.03 7.76 1.16
CA LEU A 383 20.91 8.43 2.11
C LEU A 383 20.06 9.18 3.11
N ARG A 384 20.39 9.07 4.39
CA ARG A 384 19.82 9.89 5.46
C ARG A 384 20.90 10.34 6.42
N SER A 385 20.81 11.61 6.87
CA SER A 385 21.68 12.19 7.89
C SER A 385 20.83 13.03 8.82
N ASN A 386 20.82 12.69 10.11
CA ASN A 386 20.17 13.45 11.17
C ASN A 386 21.27 13.95 12.13
N ILE A 387 21.37 15.26 12.30
CA ILE A 387 22.39 15.92 13.12
C ILE A 387 21.70 16.82 14.13
N ASP A 388 21.96 16.60 15.42
CA ASP A 388 21.46 17.42 16.51
C ASP A 388 22.62 18.16 17.17
N ILE A 389 22.51 19.49 17.31
CA ILE A 389 23.55 20.36 17.87
C ILE A 389 22.97 21.18 19.01
N ASP A 390 23.48 21.01 20.22
CA ASP A 390 23.21 21.88 21.34
C ASP A 390 24.18 23.08 21.26
N VAL A 391 23.75 24.13 20.53
CA VAL A 391 24.54 25.36 20.29
C VAL A 391 24.84 26.04 21.61
N SER A 392 23.89 26.03 22.52
CA SER A 392 24.03 26.50 23.88
C SER A 392 23.11 25.66 24.80
N LYS A 393 23.19 25.89 26.11
CA LYS A 393 22.24 25.25 27.07
C LYS A 393 20.77 25.59 26.83
N TYR A 394 20.50 26.60 26.00
CA TYR A 394 19.15 27.06 25.69
C TYR A 394 18.74 26.86 24.23
N LEU A 395 19.70 26.65 23.31
CA LEU A 395 19.42 26.55 21.88
C LEU A 395 19.89 25.21 21.35
N ASN A 396 18.92 24.40 20.92
CA ASN A 396 19.14 23.19 20.15
C ASN A 396 18.74 23.43 18.68
N VAL A 397 19.60 23.01 17.77
CA VAL A 397 19.37 23.08 16.32
C VAL A 397 19.56 21.68 15.75
N SER A 398 18.62 21.20 14.94
CA SER A 398 18.79 19.94 14.22
C SER A 398 18.63 20.13 12.72
N LEU A 399 19.46 19.39 11.96
CA LEU A 399 19.43 19.33 10.51
C LEU A 399 19.21 17.89 10.08
N ASP A 400 18.10 17.65 9.40
CA ASP A 400 17.74 16.36 8.84
C ASP A 400 17.82 16.45 7.31
N LEU A 401 18.67 15.64 6.70
CA LEU A 401 18.86 15.55 5.26
C LEU A 401 18.59 14.13 4.79
N GLY A 402 17.98 14.01 3.64
CA GLY A 402 17.80 12.72 3.02
C GLY A 402 17.63 12.81 1.52
N GLY A 403 17.93 11.71 0.86
CA GLY A 403 17.77 11.59 -0.58
C GLY A 403 17.57 10.15 -0.99
N ARG A 404 16.82 9.97 -2.06
CA ARG A 404 16.59 8.67 -2.70
C ARG A 404 16.73 8.81 -4.20
N ILE A 405 17.37 7.84 -4.81
CA ILE A 405 17.46 7.70 -6.26
C ILE A 405 17.00 6.29 -6.61
N ASP A 406 15.97 6.20 -7.44
CA ASP A 406 15.53 4.94 -8.05
C ASP A 406 15.86 4.97 -9.54
N ASN A 407 16.48 3.91 -10.03
CA ASN A 407 16.58 3.62 -11.45
C ASN A 407 15.83 2.31 -11.72
N ILE A 408 14.73 2.41 -12.44
CA ILE A 408 13.91 1.27 -12.85
C ILE A 408 14.12 1.07 -14.34
N SER A 409 14.40 -0.16 -14.76
CA SER A 409 14.42 -0.59 -16.15
C SER A 409 13.37 -1.68 -16.32
N GLN A 410 12.58 -1.63 -17.37
CA GLN A 410 11.49 -2.58 -17.63
C GLN A 410 11.24 -2.71 -19.13
N PRO A 411 10.60 -3.81 -19.61
CA PRO A 411 10.14 -3.89 -20.99
C PRO A 411 9.11 -2.79 -21.28
N THR A 412 8.99 -2.37 -22.53
CA THR A 412 7.95 -1.40 -22.93
C THR A 412 6.57 -2.03 -22.99
N GLU A 413 6.48 -3.37 -23.09
CA GLU A 413 5.20 -4.06 -23.09
C GLU A 413 4.61 -4.08 -21.68
N PRO A 414 3.36 -3.62 -21.49
CA PRO A 414 2.72 -3.66 -20.18
C PRO A 414 2.63 -5.08 -19.61
N VAL A 415 2.85 -5.22 -18.32
CA VAL A 415 2.76 -6.52 -17.61
C VAL A 415 1.39 -7.18 -17.81
N PHE A 416 0.32 -6.37 -17.83
CA PHE A 416 -1.01 -6.86 -18.14
C PHE A 416 -1.05 -7.63 -19.47
N ASN A 417 -0.46 -7.08 -20.53
CA ASN A 417 -0.42 -7.72 -21.83
C ASN A 417 0.46 -8.98 -21.83
N LEU A 418 1.62 -8.94 -21.16
CA LEU A 418 2.51 -10.10 -21.04
C LEU A 418 1.79 -11.27 -20.34
N VAL A 419 1.03 -11.00 -19.29
CA VAL A 419 0.30 -12.03 -18.55
C VAL A 419 -0.95 -12.48 -19.30
N THR A 420 -1.78 -11.54 -19.74
CA THR A 420 -3.07 -11.86 -20.37
C THR A 420 -2.86 -12.54 -21.72
N PHE A 421 -2.15 -11.90 -22.63
CA PHE A 421 -1.95 -12.41 -23.98
C PHE A 421 -0.80 -13.43 -24.07
N GLY A 422 0.21 -13.30 -23.22
CA GLY A 422 1.38 -14.14 -23.24
C GLY A 422 1.26 -15.44 -22.44
N VAL A 423 0.39 -15.53 -21.45
CA VAL A 423 0.19 -16.73 -20.63
C VAL A 423 -1.24 -17.24 -20.75
N ILE A 424 -2.22 -16.37 -20.49
CA ILE A 424 -3.62 -16.78 -20.35
C ILE A 424 -4.24 -17.12 -21.70
N GLU A 425 -4.01 -16.31 -22.72
CA GLU A 425 -4.57 -16.49 -24.07
C GLU A 425 -3.62 -17.17 -25.05
N ALA A 426 -2.38 -17.42 -24.66
CA ALA A 426 -1.41 -18.04 -25.53
C ALA A 426 -1.70 -19.54 -25.74
N ASN A 427 -1.74 -19.97 -27.00
CA ASN A 427 -2.11 -21.33 -27.37
C ASN A 427 -1.01 -22.36 -27.02
N PRO A 428 -1.24 -23.32 -26.12
CA PRO A 428 -0.23 -24.32 -25.74
C PRO A 428 0.10 -25.29 -26.88
N MET A 429 -0.76 -25.36 -27.90
CA MET A 429 -0.51 -26.17 -29.08
C MET A 429 0.46 -25.52 -30.07
N ALA A 430 0.81 -24.24 -29.85
CA ALA A 430 1.72 -23.53 -30.70
C ALA A 430 3.18 -23.71 -30.26
N PRO A 431 4.16 -23.75 -31.19
CA PRO A 431 5.57 -23.81 -30.87
C PRO A 431 6.14 -22.48 -30.39
N THR A 432 7.25 -22.47 -29.68
CA THR A 432 8.01 -21.27 -29.37
C THR A 432 8.86 -20.79 -30.55
N HIS A 433 9.37 -21.73 -31.32
CA HIS A 433 10.22 -21.49 -32.49
C HIS A 433 9.76 -22.30 -33.70
N ASN A 434 10.00 -21.77 -34.85
CA ASN A 434 9.81 -22.46 -36.13
C ASN A 434 10.90 -23.56 -36.33
N PRO A 435 10.71 -24.52 -37.25
CA PRO A 435 11.71 -25.55 -37.56
C PRO A 435 13.09 -25.02 -37.97
N ASP A 436 13.16 -23.81 -38.54
CA ASP A 436 14.40 -23.14 -38.92
C ASP A 436 15.07 -22.36 -37.76
N GLY A 437 14.49 -22.42 -36.54
CA GLY A 437 14.99 -21.73 -35.36
C GLY A 437 14.51 -20.27 -35.23
N SER A 438 13.75 -19.74 -36.18
CA SER A 438 13.17 -18.40 -36.05
C SER A 438 12.02 -18.39 -35.01
N ILE A 439 11.72 -17.22 -34.46
CA ILE A 439 10.64 -17.06 -33.46
C ILE A 439 9.29 -17.28 -34.13
N TYR A 440 8.49 -18.19 -33.57
CA TYR A 440 7.11 -18.37 -33.98
C TYR A 440 6.20 -17.28 -33.37
N SER A 441 5.31 -16.73 -34.18
CA SER A 441 4.21 -15.88 -33.68
C SER A 441 3.08 -15.79 -34.71
N SER A 442 1.85 -15.71 -34.24
CA SER A 442 0.66 -15.54 -35.08
C SER A 442 -0.36 -14.66 -34.38
N SER A 443 -1.42 -14.28 -35.08
CA SER A 443 -2.54 -13.52 -34.49
C SER A 443 -3.30 -14.28 -33.40
N THR A 444 -3.22 -15.61 -33.41
CA THR A 444 -3.90 -16.50 -32.44
C THR A 444 -2.95 -17.11 -31.41
N ALA A 445 -1.65 -16.88 -31.54
CA ALA A 445 -0.63 -17.34 -30.62
C ALA A 445 0.46 -16.27 -30.49
N ASN A 446 0.15 -15.27 -29.72
CA ASN A 446 1.08 -14.21 -29.39
C ASN A 446 2.22 -14.78 -28.52
N ASN A 447 3.38 -15.00 -29.14
CA ASN A 447 4.52 -15.52 -28.43
C ASN A 447 5.05 -14.51 -27.40
N PRO A 448 4.95 -14.76 -26.08
CA PRO A 448 5.39 -13.83 -25.06
C PRO A 448 6.90 -13.56 -25.10
N VAL A 449 7.71 -14.49 -25.59
CA VAL A 449 9.16 -14.30 -25.76
C VAL A 449 9.44 -13.14 -26.73
N ARG A 450 8.64 -13.03 -27.80
CA ARG A 450 8.73 -11.93 -28.76
C ARG A 450 8.43 -10.57 -28.12
N TYR A 451 7.41 -10.50 -27.29
CA TYR A 451 7.05 -9.28 -26.59
C TYR A 451 8.09 -8.92 -25.54
N LEU A 452 8.47 -9.86 -24.72
CA LEU A 452 9.43 -9.65 -23.65
C LEU A 452 10.81 -9.22 -24.18
N GLY A 453 11.31 -9.93 -25.22
CA GLY A 453 12.64 -9.65 -25.78
C GLY A 453 12.69 -8.54 -26.82
N GLY A 454 11.57 -8.27 -27.49
CA GLY A 454 11.52 -7.47 -28.72
C GLY A 454 10.77 -6.16 -28.66
N SER A 455 10.11 -5.81 -27.56
CA SER A 455 9.31 -4.57 -27.49
C SER A 455 10.12 -3.30 -27.21
N GLY A 456 11.38 -3.45 -26.78
CA GLY A 456 12.21 -2.35 -26.34
C GLY A 456 12.28 -2.23 -24.81
N LEU A 457 12.75 -1.09 -24.34
CA LEU A 457 12.93 -0.85 -22.89
C LEU A 457 12.47 0.53 -22.48
N GLU A 458 11.96 0.60 -21.28
CA GLU A 458 11.64 1.83 -20.57
C GLU A 458 12.58 1.97 -19.37
N LYS A 459 13.10 3.18 -19.18
CA LYS A 459 13.90 3.56 -18.03
C LYS A 459 13.19 4.67 -17.28
N ASN A 460 12.82 4.39 -16.04
CA ASN A 460 12.21 5.37 -15.16
C ASN A 460 13.24 5.75 -14.07
N ARG A 461 13.53 7.03 -13.94
CA ARG A 461 14.48 7.58 -12.96
C ARG A 461 13.74 8.52 -12.04
N ARG A 462 13.66 8.14 -10.76
CA ARG A 462 13.04 8.95 -9.71
C ARG A 462 14.11 9.49 -8.79
N ARG A 463 14.07 10.77 -8.48
CA ARG A 463 15.00 11.44 -7.59
C ARG A 463 14.23 12.22 -6.55
N ASN A 464 14.64 12.07 -5.31
CA ASN A 464 14.03 12.73 -4.18
C ASN A 464 15.10 13.31 -3.27
N LEU A 465 14.90 14.53 -2.85
CA LEU A 465 15.72 15.23 -1.87
C LEU A 465 14.78 15.85 -0.83
N TYR A 466 15.06 15.65 0.43
CA TYR A 466 14.35 16.31 1.51
C TYR A 466 15.32 16.86 2.55
N SER A 467 14.96 18.03 3.08
CA SER A 467 15.75 18.72 4.09
C SER A 467 14.84 19.36 5.12
N THR A 468 15.24 19.30 6.39
CA THR A 468 14.53 19.94 7.48
C THR A 468 15.51 20.56 8.45
N LEU A 469 15.31 21.83 8.76
CA LEU A 469 16.00 22.55 9.80
C LEU A 469 15.03 22.82 10.94
N ASN A 470 15.35 22.33 12.13
CA ASN A 470 14.58 22.57 13.34
C ASN A 470 15.42 23.41 14.31
N ALA A 471 14.77 24.32 15.04
CA ALA A 471 15.36 25.06 16.15
C ALA A 471 14.42 25.04 17.36
N LYS A 472 14.97 24.76 18.53
CA LYS A 472 14.27 24.82 19.81
C LYS A 472 15.02 25.74 20.76
N TYR A 473 14.32 26.68 21.36
CA TYR A 473 14.90 27.62 22.31
C TYR A 473 14.19 27.49 23.66
N ASP A 474 14.94 27.18 24.69
CA ASP A 474 14.44 27.04 26.07
C ASP A 474 14.35 28.44 26.72
N LEU A 475 13.13 28.84 27.06
CA LEU A 475 12.80 30.07 27.77
C LEU A 475 12.58 29.86 29.27
N SER A 476 13.03 28.72 29.83
CA SER A 476 12.92 28.41 31.26
C SER A 476 13.51 29.48 32.17
N PRO A 477 14.52 30.29 31.79
CA PRO A 477 14.95 31.44 32.59
C PRO A 477 13.88 32.52 32.76
N VAL A 478 12.93 32.63 31.83
CA VAL A 478 11.81 33.59 31.91
C VAL A 478 10.62 32.96 32.61
N LEU A 479 10.26 31.75 32.22
CA LEU A 479 9.17 30.96 32.80
C LEU A 479 9.52 29.46 32.68
N LYS A 480 9.65 28.81 33.84
CA LYS A 480 10.01 27.35 33.86
C LYS A 480 9.09 26.52 32.98
N GLY A 481 9.73 25.81 32.03
CA GLY A 481 9.03 24.93 31.10
C GLY A 481 8.47 25.60 29.84
N LEU A 482 8.72 26.91 29.66
CA LEU A 482 8.40 27.62 28.43
C LEU A 482 9.49 27.42 27.38
N GLY A 483 9.12 27.18 26.12
CA GLY A 483 10.04 27.07 25.00
C GLY A 483 9.47 27.67 23.72
N LEU A 484 10.35 27.99 22.80
CA LEU A 484 10.02 28.32 21.41
C LEU A 484 10.50 27.20 20.52
N PHE A 485 9.80 26.94 19.41
CA PHE A 485 10.26 26.04 18.37
C PHE A 485 9.91 26.56 17.00
N GLY A 486 10.72 26.18 16.02
CA GLY A 486 10.49 26.52 14.63
C GLY A 486 11.11 25.46 13.69
N THR A 487 10.47 25.22 12.57
CA THR A 487 10.89 24.27 11.55
C THR A 487 10.72 24.86 10.17
N VAL A 488 11.72 24.65 9.34
CA VAL A 488 11.72 24.94 7.91
C VAL A 488 12.07 23.65 7.20
N SER A 489 11.21 23.20 6.28
CA SER A 489 11.48 22.02 5.46
C SER A 489 11.25 22.32 3.98
N PHE A 490 12.18 21.83 3.17
CA PHE A 490 12.10 21.90 1.72
C PHE A 490 12.37 20.50 1.14
N ASP A 491 11.43 20.01 0.35
CA ASP A 491 11.53 18.71 -0.31
C ASP A 491 11.33 18.90 -1.83
N ALA A 492 12.11 18.17 -2.63
CA ALA A 492 12.01 18.19 -4.09
C ALA A 492 11.98 16.77 -4.64
N TYR A 493 11.13 16.56 -5.62
CA TYR A 493 10.95 15.28 -6.32
C TYR A 493 10.93 15.49 -7.82
N GLU A 494 11.54 14.57 -8.55
CA GLU A 494 11.61 14.61 -9.99
C GLU A 494 11.54 13.17 -10.57
N THR A 495 10.76 12.99 -11.62
CA THR A 495 10.68 11.75 -12.38
C THR A 495 10.98 12.01 -13.85
N PHE A 496 11.92 11.24 -14.38
CA PHE A 496 12.23 11.14 -15.80
C PHE A 496 11.93 9.77 -16.32
N GLU A 497 11.25 9.71 -17.45
CA GLU A 497 11.01 8.50 -18.21
C GLU A 497 11.70 8.60 -19.57
N SER A 498 12.31 7.50 -19.99
CA SER A 498 12.92 7.36 -21.30
C SER A 498 12.48 6.04 -21.89
N THR A 499 11.78 6.10 -23.00
CA THR A 499 11.24 4.94 -23.70
C THR A 499 11.99 4.74 -25.03
N GLN A 500 12.37 3.52 -25.31
CA GLN A 500 12.95 3.08 -26.57
C GLN A 500 12.16 1.85 -27.04
N THR A 501 11.59 1.92 -28.18
CA THR A 501 10.82 0.83 -28.79
C THR A 501 11.69 0.02 -29.76
N ALA A 502 11.42 -1.27 -29.85
CA ALA A 502 12.03 -2.18 -30.79
C ALA A 502 10.98 -3.18 -31.29
N GLN A 503 11.32 -3.97 -32.29
CA GLN A 503 10.49 -5.09 -32.73
C GLN A 503 11.38 -6.23 -33.18
N MET A 504 11.03 -7.45 -32.80
CA MET A 504 11.70 -8.67 -33.19
C MET A 504 11.10 -9.26 -34.47
N ASP A 505 11.92 -9.81 -35.35
CA ASP A 505 11.38 -10.62 -36.43
C ASP A 505 10.65 -11.84 -35.89
N SER A 506 9.48 -12.13 -36.43
CA SER A 506 8.77 -13.39 -36.14
C SER A 506 8.03 -13.90 -37.36
N TRP A 507 7.88 -15.21 -37.41
CA TRP A 507 7.30 -15.89 -38.52
C TRP A 507 6.21 -16.83 -38.02
N ASN A 508 5.19 -17.04 -38.84
CA ASN A 508 4.18 -18.06 -38.67
C ASN A 508 4.44 -19.18 -39.67
N TYR A 509 4.32 -20.43 -39.24
CA TYR A 509 4.20 -21.56 -40.17
C TYR A 509 2.95 -22.38 -39.84
N ASP A 510 2.40 -23.04 -40.85
CA ASP A 510 1.13 -23.79 -40.74
C ASP A 510 1.34 -25.14 -40.05
N TYR A 511 1.78 -25.15 -38.79
CA TYR A 511 2.09 -26.35 -37.99
C TYR A 511 0.88 -27.29 -37.81
N ASP A 512 -0.31 -26.73 -37.87
CA ASP A 512 -1.59 -27.43 -37.76
C ASP A 512 -2.07 -28.04 -39.11
N ASN A 513 -1.32 -27.84 -40.18
CA ASN A 513 -1.56 -28.45 -41.47
C ASN A 513 -1.04 -29.89 -41.50
N LEU A 514 -1.89 -30.84 -41.13
CA LEU A 514 -1.55 -32.27 -41.04
C LEU A 514 -1.38 -32.96 -42.40
N ALA A 515 -1.66 -32.29 -43.52
CA ALA A 515 -1.36 -32.80 -44.86
C ALA A 515 0.11 -32.70 -45.20
N VAL A 516 0.88 -31.93 -44.43
CA VAL A 516 2.34 -31.81 -44.59
C VAL A 516 3.02 -33.07 -44.07
N THR A 517 3.85 -33.67 -44.90
CA THR A 517 4.60 -34.89 -44.58
C THR A 517 6.13 -34.69 -44.55
N ASP A 518 6.61 -33.50 -44.93
CA ASP A 518 7.99 -33.11 -44.90
C ASP A 518 8.15 -31.64 -44.47
N VAL A 519 9.15 -31.34 -43.67
CA VAL A 519 9.40 -30.02 -43.12
C VAL A 519 9.49 -28.90 -44.18
N SER A 520 10.00 -29.24 -45.38
CA SER A 520 10.11 -28.30 -46.49
C SER A 520 8.78 -27.87 -47.11
N GLN A 521 7.69 -28.58 -46.80
CA GLN A 521 6.34 -28.28 -47.31
C GLN A 521 5.60 -27.23 -46.46
N PHE A 522 6.07 -26.92 -45.20
CA PHE A 522 5.45 -25.90 -44.37
C PHE A 522 5.55 -24.54 -45.05
N LYS A 523 4.48 -23.77 -44.94
CA LYS A 523 4.41 -22.41 -45.44
C LYS A 523 4.78 -21.43 -44.33
N TYR A 524 5.81 -20.64 -44.59
CA TYR A 524 6.25 -19.58 -43.69
C TYR A 524 5.67 -18.26 -44.12
N THR A 525 5.04 -17.55 -43.19
CA THR A 525 4.52 -16.19 -43.37
C THR A 525 5.16 -15.28 -42.36
N LYS A 526 5.78 -14.20 -42.82
CA LYS A 526 6.36 -13.20 -41.94
C LYS A 526 5.27 -12.51 -41.19
N TYR A 527 5.32 -12.54 -39.85
CA TYR A 527 4.34 -11.93 -38.98
C TYR A 527 4.78 -10.54 -38.53
N THR A 528 6.02 -10.40 -38.07
CA THR A 528 6.61 -9.09 -37.73
C THR A 528 7.96 -8.92 -38.39
N THR A 529 8.32 -7.64 -38.64
CA THR A 529 9.64 -7.28 -39.22
C THR A 529 10.46 -6.62 -38.12
N LYS A 530 11.75 -7.04 -38.02
CA LYS A 530 12.69 -6.46 -37.06
C LYS A 530 12.76 -4.93 -37.25
N ALA A 531 12.61 -4.22 -36.13
CA ALA A 531 12.95 -2.82 -35.99
C ALA A 531 14.03 -2.69 -34.90
N ALA A 532 15.14 -2.06 -35.23
CA ALA A 532 16.20 -1.77 -34.26
C ALA A 532 15.68 -0.88 -33.15
N LEU A 533 16.38 -0.89 -32.02
CA LEU A 533 16.06 -0.05 -30.88
C LEU A 533 16.02 1.44 -31.31
N SER A 534 14.90 2.09 -31.05
CA SER A 534 14.70 3.50 -31.41
C SER A 534 15.60 4.41 -30.59
N ASN A 535 15.77 5.65 -31.04
CA ASN A 535 16.36 6.68 -30.21
C ASN A 535 15.51 6.88 -28.95
N PRO A 536 16.13 7.11 -27.78
CA PRO A 536 15.38 7.32 -26.57
C PRO A 536 14.51 8.57 -26.67
N SER A 537 13.21 8.44 -26.43
CA SER A 537 12.36 9.56 -26.09
C SER A 537 12.53 9.84 -24.61
N ALA A 538 12.87 11.05 -24.21
CA ALA A 538 13.03 11.42 -22.84
C ALA A 538 11.98 12.49 -22.49
N ASN A 539 11.12 12.17 -21.53
CA ASN A 539 10.10 13.07 -21.03
C ASN A 539 10.25 13.24 -19.52
N GLN A 540 10.20 14.46 -19.04
CA GLN A 540 9.98 14.72 -17.65
C GLN A 540 8.52 14.41 -17.33
N ARG A 541 8.26 13.36 -16.53
CA ARG A 541 6.89 12.93 -16.23
C ARG A 541 6.27 13.70 -15.08
N GLY A 542 7.08 14.26 -14.21
CA GLY A 542 6.59 15.10 -13.13
C GLY A 542 7.72 15.64 -12.26
N TYR A 543 7.43 16.72 -11.61
CA TYR A 543 8.22 17.21 -10.49
C TYR A 543 7.27 17.85 -9.48
N TYR A 544 7.66 17.84 -8.22
CA TYR A 544 7.04 18.68 -7.21
C TYR A 544 8.08 19.16 -6.21
N TYR A 545 7.76 20.24 -5.55
CA TYR A 545 8.48 20.65 -4.35
C TYR A 545 7.48 21.04 -3.25
N ASN A 546 7.87 20.73 -2.01
CA ASN A 546 7.10 21.05 -0.83
C ASN A 546 7.88 21.99 0.05
N LEU A 547 7.24 23.08 0.49
CA LEU A 547 7.73 23.97 1.52
C LEU A 547 6.82 23.83 2.75
N ASN A 548 7.42 23.44 3.89
CA ASN A 548 6.73 23.42 5.17
C ASN A 548 7.44 24.41 6.12
N LEU A 549 6.65 25.29 6.70
CA LEU A 549 7.09 26.23 7.72
C LEU A 549 6.15 26.07 8.91
N PHE A 550 6.68 25.83 10.09
CA PHE A 550 5.86 25.94 11.30
C PHE A 550 6.70 26.40 12.48
N GLY A 551 6.04 27.08 13.43
CA GLY A 551 6.69 27.53 14.63
C GLY A 551 5.72 28.08 15.64
N GLY A 552 6.12 28.09 16.90
CA GLY A 552 5.26 28.50 17.98
C GLY A 552 5.90 28.38 19.35
N VAL A 553 5.05 28.33 20.35
CA VAL A 553 5.41 28.25 21.76
C VAL A 553 5.00 26.90 22.34
N SER A 554 5.78 26.36 23.24
CA SER A 554 5.49 25.18 24.03
C SER A 554 5.63 25.49 25.52
N TYR A 555 4.77 24.87 26.31
CA TYR A 555 4.83 24.95 27.76
C TYR A 555 4.68 23.58 28.38
N LYS A 556 5.68 23.10 29.11
CA LYS A 556 5.66 21.82 29.80
C LYS A 556 6.15 21.96 31.22
N ASN A 557 5.28 21.73 32.18
CA ASN A 557 5.62 21.90 33.60
C ASN A 557 4.78 20.96 34.49
N SER A 558 5.32 20.70 35.68
CA SER A 558 4.68 19.88 36.71
C SER A 558 4.55 20.69 37.98
N PHE A 559 3.33 20.75 38.56
CA PHE A 559 2.99 21.44 39.79
C PHE A 559 2.50 20.41 40.83
N GLY A 560 3.42 19.78 41.54
CA GLY A 560 3.12 18.65 42.40
C GLY A 560 2.58 17.47 41.63
N LYS A 561 1.27 17.17 41.78
CA LYS A 561 0.62 16.06 41.04
C LYS A 561 -0.03 16.51 39.72
N HIS A 562 0.01 17.78 39.39
CA HIS A 562 -0.59 18.35 38.20
C HIS A 562 0.48 18.49 37.12
N ASN A 563 0.33 17.85 35.97
CA ASN A 563 1.19 17.99 34.83
C ASN A 563 0.47 18.64 33.66
N VAL A 564 1.13 19.55 32.98
CA VAL A 564 0.61 20.28 31.83
C VAL A 564 1.62 20.22 30.71
N ASP A 565 1.19 19.86 29.52
CA ASP A 565 1.95 19.93 28.26
C ASP A 565 1.07 20.62 27.21
N ALA A 566 1.43 21.82 26.79
CA ALA A 566 0.65 22.61 25.85
C ALA A 566 1.51 23.23 24.77
N ARG A 567 0.99 23.35 23.55
CA ARG A 567 1.64 23.97 22.40
C ARG A 567 0.66 24.82 21.61
N ALA A 568 1.11 25.98 21.16
CA ALA A 568 0.37 26.83 20.24
C ALA A 568 1.31 27.24 19.10
N PHE A 569 0.90 27.00 17.86
CA PHE A 569 1.78 27.24 16.72
C PHE A 569 1.01 27.54 15.42
N ALA A 570 1.67 28.20 14.50
CA ALA A 570 1.20 28.38 13.13
C ALA A 570 1.95 27.41 12.20
N ARG A 571 1.26 26.91 11.19
CA ARG A 571 1.81 26.04 10.14
C ARG A 571 1.42 26.56 8.77
N TYR A 572 2.40 26.68 7.87
CA TYR A 572 2.21 26.97 6.46
C TYR A 572 2.77 25.80 5.63
N TYR A 573 2.00 25.37 4.65
CA TYR A 573 2.39 24.36 3.68
C TYR A 573 2.12 24.86 2.27
N ARG A 574 3.06 24.63 1.38
CA ARG A 574 2.94 24.87 -0.05
C ARG A 574 3.51 23.67 -0.81
N ASN A 575 2.69 23.07 -1.64
CA ASN A 575 3.10 22.07 -2.61
C ASN A 575 2.95 22.69 -4.00
N GLU A 576 3.98 22.61 -4.81
CA GLU A 576 3.92 22.91 -6.23
C GLU A 576 4.22 21.65 -7.00
N GLU A 577 3.25 21.23 -7.79
CA GLU A 577 3.32 20.06 -8.62
C GLU A 577 3.12 20.47 -10.07
N ALA A 578 3.98 19.96 -10.94
CA ALA A 578 3.80 20.09 -12.39
C ALA A 578 3.92 18.69 -13.00
N GLY A 579 2.85 18.27 -13.64
CA GLY A 579 2.80 17.06 -14.45
C GLY A 579 3.35 17.30 -15.85
N SER A 580 3.40 16.25 -16.65
CA SER A 580 3.78 16.29 -18.07
C SER A 580 2.81 17.11 -18.93
N ASP A 581 1.64 17.41 -18.42
CA ASP A 581 0.59 18.14 -19.12
C ASP A 581 0.38 19.53 -18.51
N TYR A 582 1.20 20.48 -18.96
CA TYR A 582 1.05 21.91 -18.65
C TYR A 582 -0.18 22.54 -19.37
N SER A 583 -0.94 21.75 -20.10
CA SER A 583 -2.03 22.24 -20.93
C SER A 583 -3.21 22.81 -20.14
N THR A 584 -3.31 22.49 -18.84
CA THR A 584 -4.35 23.03 -17.97
C THR A 584 -3.77 23.88 -16.86
N GLN A 585 -4.28 25.09 -16.68
CA GLN A 585 -3.94 26.01 -15.59
C GLN A 585 -4.10 25.37 -14.19
N GLN A 586 -4.88 24.29 -14.10
CA GLN A 586 -5.13 23.55 -12.85
C GLN A 586 -3.99 22.64 -12.43
N SER A 587 -3.26 22.06 -13.38
CA SER A 587 -2.14 21.14 -13.08
C SER A 587 -0.88 21.88 -12.65
N ALA A 588 -0.77 23.18 -12.92
CA ALA A 588 0.37 24.02 -12.55
C ALA A 588 0.14 24.84 -11.25
N SER A 589 -0.99 24.63 -10.55
CA SER A 589 -1.34 25.46 -9.40
C SER A 589 -0.86 24.84 -8.08
N SER A 590 -0.26 25.67 -7.23
CA SER A 590 0.19 25.25 -5.91
C SER A 590 -0.97 24.96 -4.95
N ASN A 591 -0.85 23.87 -4.15
CA ASN A 591 -1.70 23.63 -3.01
C ASN A 591 -1.16 24.37 -1.79
N ARG A 592 -1.97 25.18 -1.12
CA ARG A 592 -1.54 25.99 0.03
C ARG A 592 -2.47 25.80 1.20
N TYR A 593 -1.85 25.62 2.37
CA TYR A 593 -2.55 25.53 3.64
C TYR A 593 -1.91 26.48 4.64
N LEU A 594 -2.75 27.15 5.41
CA LEU A 594 -2.34 27.91 6.58
C LEU A 594 -3.19 27.45 7.76
N ALA A 595 -2.53 27.05 8.86
CA ALA A 595 -3.22 26.56 10.05
C ALA A 595 -2.69 27.24 11.31
N TYR A 596 -3.59 27.53 12.24
CA TYR A 596 -3.31 27.92 13.61
C TYR A 596 -3.75 26.79 14.52
N ASN A 597 -2.83 26.24 15.29
CA ASN A 597 -3.02 25.01 16.05
C ASN A 597 -2.79 25.25 17.53
N PHE A 598 -3.60 24.57 18.34
CA PHE A 598 -3.40 24.43 19.77
C PHE A 598 -3.54 22.95 20.16
N GLN A 599 -2.60 22.47 20.97
CA GLN A 599 -2.64 21.14 21.57
C GLN A 599 -2.34 21.29 23.06
N GLY A 600 -3.15 20.65 23.91
CA GLY A 600 -2.96 20.65 25.34
C GLY A 600 -3.29 19.33 25.97
N THR A 601 -2.43 18.84 26.86
CA THR A 601 -2.67 17.66 27.70
C THR A 601 -2.46 18.04 29.15
N TYR A 602 -3.42 17.68 29.98
CA TYR A 602 -3.38 17.80 31.43
C TYR A 602 -3.53 16.42 32.03
N ASP A 603 -2.71 16.08 33.00
CA ASP A 603 -2.90 14.92 33.82
C ASP A 603 -2.75 15.23 35.33
N TYR A 604 -3.51 14.54 36.14
CA TYR A 604 -3.39 14.56 37.58
C TYR A 604 -2.81 13.23 38.08
N ALA A 605 -1.58 13.26 38.57
CA ALA A 605 -0.86 12.13 39.12
C ALA A 605 -0.78 10.91 38.18
N ASN A 606 -0.75 11.10 36.87
CA ASN A 606 -0.86 10.08 35.83
C ASN A 606 -2.16 9.22 35.95
N LYS A 607 -3.19 9.68 36.67
CA LYS A 607 -4.44 8.94 36.88
C LYS A 607 -5.55 9.39 35.96
N TYR A 608 -5.85 10.71 36.03
CA TYR A 608 -6.91 11.34 35.27
C TYR A 608 -6.29 12.23 34.22
N ILE A 609 -6.60 11.96 32.98
CA ILE A 609 -5.95 12.59 31.85
C ILE A 609 -7.02 13.25 30.98
N ALA A 610 -6.75 14.44 30.49
CA ALA A 610 -7.56 15.15 29.53
C ALA A 610 -6.66 15.75 28.45
N SER A 611 -6.99 15.54 27.18
CA SER A 611 -6.28 16.14 26.05
C SER A 611 -7.25 16.85 25.11
N VAL A 612 -6.79 17.96 24.55
CA VAL A 612 -7.55 18.78 23.61
C VAL A 612 -6.64 19.16 22.44
N ASN A 613 -7.15 19.04 21.23
CA ASN A 613 -6.54 19.52 20.00
C ASN A 613 -7.51 20.48 19.29
N LEU A 614 -6.98 21.57 18.76
CA LEU A 614 -7.73 22.57 18.02
C LEU A 614 -6.91 23.02 16.81
N SER A 615 -7.51 23.03 15.62
CA SER A 615 -6.92 23.53 14.39
C SER A 615 -7.89 24.46 13.66
N ARG A 616 -7.50 25.69 13.43
CA ARG A 616 -8.16 26.59 12.49
C ARG A 616 -7.35 26.63 11.21
N MET A 617 -7.84 25.99 10.16
CA MET A 617 -7.07 25.77 8.93
C MET A 617 -7.80 26.34 7.71
N GLY A 618 -7.06 27.02 6.85
CA GLY A 618 -7.51 27.51 5.57
C GLY A 618 -6.78 26.83 4.40
N CYS A 619 -7.50 26.59 3.32
CA CYS A 619 -7.01 25.97 2.08
C CYS A 619 -7.48 26.79 0.88
N ASP A 620 -6.58 27.01 -0.09
CA ASP A 620 -6.91 27.76 -1.30
C ASP A 620 -7.78 26.97 -2.30
N ASN A 621 -8.04 25.70 -2.04
CA ASN A 621 -8.89 24.85 -2.89
C ASN A 621 -10.38 25.25 -2.84
N PHE A 622 -10.80 26.01 -1.85
CA PHE A 622 -12.20 26.43 -1.64
C PHE A 622 -12.39 27.94 -1.83
N SER A 623 -13.64 28.36 -2.04
CA SER A 623 -13.97 29.76 -2.26
C SER A 623 -13.49 30.65 -1.11
N PRO A 624 -13.23 31.95 -1.32
CA PRO A 624 -12.78 32.86 -0.27
C PRO A 624 -13.61 32.83 0.99
N ASP A 625 -14.93 32.66 0.86
CA ASP A 625 -15.87 32.66 1.96
C ASP A 625 -15.88 31.34 2.75
N ASP A 626 -15.61 30.21 2.07
CA ASP A 626 -15.65 28.85 2.65
C ASP A 626 -14.26 28.19 2.82
N ARG A 627 -13.15 28.94 2.70
CA ARG A 627 -11.79 28.33 2.77
C ARG A 627 -11.30 27.98 4.16
N TRP A 628 -11.94 28.54 5.23
CA TRP A 628 -11.47 28.38 6.61
C TRP A 628 -12.35 27.43 7.41
N GLY A 629 -11.82 26.30 7.87
CA GLY A 629 -12.45 25.34 8.76
C GLY A 629 -11.86 25.34 10.17
N THR A 630 -12.69 25.01 11.16
CA THR A 630 -12.25 24.75 12.53
C THR A 630 -12.48 23.28 12.85
N PHE A 631 -11.42 22.62 13.29
CA PHE A 631 -11.39 21.20 13.63
C PHE A 631 -10.92 21.07 15.08
N TRP A 632 -11.53 20.16 15.81
CA TRP A 632 -11.21 19.98 17.21
C TRP A 632 -11.36 18.54 17.65
N GLY A 633 -10.67 18.18 18.71
CA GLY A 633 -10.76 16.89 19.34
C GLY A 633 -10.50 16.97 20.81
N ALA A 634 -11.22 16.16 21.55
CA ALA A 634 -11.02 16.00 22.98
C ALA A 634 -10.96 14.53 23.34
N SER A 635 -10.12 14.18 24.30
CA SER A 635 -10.01 12.83 24.81
C SER A 635 -9.77 12.82 26.31
N ALA A 636 -10.24 11.76 26.98
CA ALA A 636 -10.08 11.55 28.39
C ALA A 636 -9.58 10.15 28.69
N GLY A 637 -8.79 10.02 29.75
CA GLY A 637 -8.26 8.75 30.20
C GLY A 637 -8.32 8.61 31.72
N TRP A 638 -8.63 7.39 32.16
CA TRP A 638 -8.57 7.03 33.56
C TRP A 638 -7.67 5.80 33.73
N VAL A 639 -6.51 6.00 34.36
CA VAL A 639 -5.57 4.91 34.67
C VAL A 639 -5.98 4.29 35.99
N LEU A 640 -6.85 3.29 35.91
CA LEU A 640 -7.39 2.57 37.08
C LEU A 640 -6.28 1.94 37.91
N SER A 641 -5.23 1.44 37.28
CA SER A 641 -4.09 0.80 37.99
C SER A 641 -3.36 1.77 38.94
N GLU A 642 -3.47 3.09 38.74
CA GLU A 642 -2.90 4.10 39.64
C GLU A 642 -3.77 4.37 40.87
N GLU A 643 -4.97 3.82 40.95
CA GLU A 643 -5.83 3.94 42.11
C GLU A 643 -5.31 3.14 43.30
N SER A 644 -5.40 3.69 44.50
CA SER A 644 -4.84 3.09 45.71
C SER A 644 -5.42 1.70 46.02
N TRP A 645 -6.67 1.46 45.67
CA TRP A 645 -7.33 0.17 45.82
C TRP A 645 -6.89 -0.85 44.77
N MET A 646 -6.57 -0.42 43.53
CA MET A 646 -6.11 -1.28 42.44
C MET A 646 -4.63 -1.63 42.61
N LYS A 647 -3.79 -0.73 43.12
CA LYS A 647 -2.37 -0.99 43.45
C LYS A 647 -2.16 -2.15 44.41
N LYS A 648 -3.19 -2.51 45.21
CA LYS A 648 -3.15 -3.67 46.08
C LYS A 648 -3.21 -4.99 45.29
N LEU A 649 -3.66 -4.95 44.03
CA LEU A 649 -3.68 -6.09 43.13
C LEU A 649 -2.33 -6.13 42.39
N GLY A 650 -1.29 -6.71 43.00
CA GLY A 650 0.09 -6.68 42.48
C GLY A 650 0.31 -7.28 41.10
N PHE A 651 -0.70 -7.91 40.50
CA PHE A 651 -0.63 -8.45 39.14
C PHE A 651 -1.10 -7.48 38.05
N VAL A 652 -1.71 -6.33 38.39
CA VAL A 652 -2.19 -5.33 37.42
C VAL A 652 -1.13 -4.25 37.25
N ASN A 653 -0.38 -4.28 36.16
CA ASN A 653 0.63 -3.27 35.84
C ASN A 653 -0.01 -2.04 35.20
N LEU A 654 -0.94 -2.25 34.24
CA LEU A 654 -1.75 -1.20 33.65
C LEU A 654 -3.18 -1.69 33.49
N LEU A 655 -4.11 -0.83 33.83
CA LEU A 655 -5.50 -0.90 33.39
C LEU A 655 -5.97 0.53 33.17
N LYS A 656 -6.30 0.87 31.92
CA LYS A 656 -6.65 2.24 31.53
C LYS A 656 -7.90 2.23 30.65
N LEU A 657 -8.85 3.09 30.97
CA LEU A 657 -10.01 3.38 30.14
C LEU A 657 -9.75 4.67 29.35
N ARG A 658 -10.19 4.69 28.10
CA ARG A 658 -10.05 5.83 27.19
C ARG A 658 -11.38 6.14 26.50
N ALA A 659 -11.64 7.43 26.31
CA ALA A 659 -12.75 7.91 25.51
C ALA A 659 -12.28 9.13 24.71
N SER A 660 -12.65 9.19 23.44
CA SER A 660 -12.32 10.31 22.58
C SER A 660 -13.48 10.68 21.65
N TYR A 661 -13.57 11.96 21.33
CA TYR A 661 -14.42 12.52 20.29
C TYR A 661 -13.65 13.60 19.54
N GLY A 662 -13.82 13.63 18.21
CA GLY A 662 -13.17 14.66 17.41
C GLY A 662 -13.81 14.85 16.04
N GLU A 663 -13.47 15.99 15.47
CA GLU A 663 -13.84 16.41 14.11
C GLU A 663 -12.57 16.71 13.31
N ALA A 664 -12.35 16.03 12.20
CA ALA A 664 -11.23 16.23 11.28
C ALA A 664 -11.76 16.41 9.85
N GLY A 665 -11.02 17.09 9.00
CA GLY A 665 -11.43 17.41 7.65
C GLY A 665 -10.62 16.68 6.57
N GLN A 666 -11.16 16.68 5.35
CA GLN A 666 -10.47 16.26 4.13
C GLN A 666 -10.71 17.30 3.02
N SER A 667 -9.61 17.88 2.54
CA SER A 667 -9.64 18.93 1.51
C SER A 667 -9.57 18.42 0.06
N SER A 668 -9.21 17.14 -0.16
CA SER A 668 -9.28 16.53 -1.47
C SER A 668 -10.73 16.24 -1.84
N THR A 669 -11.18 16.77 -2.97
CA THR A 669 -12.59 16.68 -3.38
C THR A 669 -12.85 15.63 -4.45
N GLY A 670 -11.81 15.10 -5.11
CA GLY A 670 -11.93 14.22 -6.27
C GLY A 670 -12.35 14.96 -7.56
N ALA A 671 -12.75 16.22 -7.46
CA ALA A 671 -13.16 17.05 -8.58
C ALA A 671 -12.02 17.91 -9.16
N GLY A 672 -10.79 17.61 -8.78
CA GLY A 672 -9.61 18.42 -9.09
C GLY A 672 -9.54 19.70 -8.24
N ARG A 673 -8.66 20.62 -8.66
CA ARG A 673 -8.47 21.91 -7.98
C ARG A 673 -9.63 22.85 -8.27
N TYR A 674 -9.90 23.71 -7.28
CA TYR A 674 -10.89 24.79 -7.39
C TYR A 674 -12.29 24.32 -7.84
N PRO A 675 -12.94 23.43 -7.08
CA PRO A 675 -14.29 22.93 -7.43
C PRO A 675 -15.33 24.05 -7.52
N TYR A 676 -15.04 25.23 -6.99
CA TYR A 676 -15.91 26.40 -7.02
C TYR A 676 -15.79 27.21 -8.32
N GLN A 677 -14.84 26.89 -9.21
CA GLN A 677 -14.64 27.60 -10.48
C GLN A 677 -15.15 26.79 -11.67
N SER A 678 -15.85 27.47 -12.57
CA SER A 678 -16.18 26.91 -13.88
C SER A 678 -14.96 26.89 -14.79
N ILE A 679 -14.87 25.87 -15.63
CA ILE A 679 -13.79 25.67 -16.57
C ILE A 679 -14.39 25.60 -17.97
N TYR A 680 -13.79 26.34 -18.89
CA TYR A 680 -14.15 26.33 -20.31
C TYR A 680 -13.03 25.66 -21.10
N GLY A 681 -13.41 24.75 -21.99
CA GLY A 681 -12.48 24.01 -22.84
C GLY A 681 -12.92 24.01 -24.29
N SER A 682 -12.06 23.53 -25.16
CA SER A 682 -12.41 23.34 -26.59
C SER A 682 -13.56 22.36 -26.67
N ALA A 683 -14.59 22.72 -27.44
CA ALA A 683 -15.75 21.89 -27.72
C ALA A 683 -15.83 21.58 -29.21
N THR A 684 -16.62 20.55 -29.54
CA THR A 684 -16.93 20.19 -30.91
C THR A 684 -17.41 21.41 -31.66
N GLY A 685 -16.72 21.73 -32.74
CA GLY A 685 -17.03 22.91 -33.56
C GLY A 685 -18.27 22.72 -34.38
N TYR A 686 -18.59 23.77 -35.09
CA TYR A 686 -19.70 23.79 -36.06
C TYR A 686 -19.16 24.02 -37.48
N GLY A 687 -19.71 23.31 -38.45
CA GLY A 687 -19.37 23.49 -39.86
C GLY A 687 -20.05 24.70 -40.42
N PHE A 688 -19.29 25.68 -40.92
CA PHE A 688 -19.81 26.87 -41.59
C PHE A 688 -19.54 26.84 -43.10
N GLY A 689 -20.49 27.31 -43.87
CA GLY A 689 -20.41 27.45 -45.30
C GLY A 689 -20.67 26.17 -46.10
N TYR A 690 -20.73 26.29 -47.41
CA TYR A 690 -21.07 25.21 -48.36
C TYR A 690 -20.05 24.05 -48.30
N ASN A 691 -18.78 24.33 -48.02
CA ASN A 691 -17.68 23.33 -47.87
C ASN A 691 -17.45 22.88 -46.46
N GLY A 692 -18.32 23.23 -45.49
CA GLY A 692 -18.30 22.72 -44.14
C GLY A 692 -17.00 22.99 -43.36
N THR A 693 -16.42 24.21 -43.50
CA THR A 693 -15.25 24.58 -42.68
C THR A 693 -15.59 24.47 -41.22
N PHE A 694 -14.92 23.55 -40.54
CA PHE A 694 -15.17 23.25 -39.13
C PHE A 694 -14.44 24.27 -38.26
N VAL A 695 -15.18 24.98 -37.43
CA VAL A 695 -14.63 25.96 -36.47
C VAL A 695 -14.85 25.42 -35.08
N ASN A 696 -13.78 25.14 -34.37
CA ASN A 696 -13.86 24.66 -32.97
C ASN A 696 -14.48 25.75 -32.10
N GLY A 697 -15.42 25.32 -31.26
CA GLY A 697 -16.06 26.15 -30.26
C GLY A 697 -15.41 26.02 -28.89
N TYR A 698 -15.90 26.80 -27.95
CA TYR A 698 -15.61 26.64 -26.52
C TYR A 698 -16.94 26.39 -25.79
N ALA A 699 -16.90 25.44 -24.83
CA ALA A 699 -18.02 25.16 -23.96
C ALA A 699 -17.55 25.07 -22.52
N GLU A 700 -18.46 25.23 -21.58
CA GLU A 700 -18.22 24.94 -20.18
C GLU A 700 -18.03 23.45 -20.02
N SER A 701 -16.80 23.03 -19.71
CA SER A 701 -16.44 21.63 -19.49
C SER A 701 -16.63 21.19 -18.04
N LYS A 702 -16.67 22.14 -17.10
CA LYS A 702 -16.95 21.94 -15.69
C LYS A 702 -17.65 23.15 -15.13
N THR A 703 -18.81 22.93 -14.52
CA THR A 703 -19.53 23.96 -13.77
C THR A 703 -19.03 24.04 -12.36
N GLY A 704 -18.66 25.24 -11.89
CA GLY A 704 -18.18 25.48 -10.53
C GLY A 704 -19.33 25.58 -9.53
N ASN A 705 -19.08 25.09 -8.30
CA ASN A 705 -19.99 25.26 -7.17
C ASN A 705 -19.32 26.09 -6.07
N ALA A 706 -19.72 27.35 -5.91
CA ALA A 706 -19.15 28.25 -4.90
C ALA A 706 -19.37 27.76 -3.45
N ASN A 707 -20.37 26.91 -3.22
CA ASN A 707 -20.69 26.34 -1.91
C ASN A 707 -19.95 25.00 -1.64
N SER A 708 -19.01 24.59 -2.50
CA SER A 708 -18.21 23.40 -2.28
C SER A 708 -17.42 23.52 -0.97
N LYS A 709 -17.53 22.49 -0.11
CA LYS A 709 -16.89 22.41 1.21
C LYS A 709 -16.03 21.17 1.33
N TRP A 710 -15.12 21.17 2.30
CA TRP A 710 -14.35 19.98 2.69
C TRP A 710 -15.25 18.94 3.34
N GLU A 711 -14.84 17.67 3.20
CA GLU A 711 -15.46 16.58 3.95
C GLU A 711 -15.17 16.75 5.46
N ILE A 712 -16.12 16.37 6.30
CA ILE A 712 -16.00 16.36 7.75
C ILE A 712 -16.19 14.94 8.26
N SER A 713 -15.19 14.44 8.98
CA SER A 713 -15.25 13.20 9.77
C SER A 713 -15.49 13.55 11.24
N LYS A 714 -16.59 13.06 11.80
CA LYS A 714 -16.89 13.11 13.24
C LYS A 714 -16.78 11.71 13.80
N MET A 715 -15.91 11.50 14.79
CA MET A 715 -15.64 10.16 15.31
C MET A 715 -15.69 10.11 16.82
N VAL A 716 -16.32 9.07 17.34
CA VAL A 716 -16.26 8.64 18.74
C VAL A 716 -15.44 7.36 18.83
N ASN A 717 -14.59 7.25 19.83
CA ASN A 717 -13.86 6.03 20.16
C ASN A 717 -13.84 5.78 21.66
N LEU A 718 -14.09 4.54 22.07
CA LEU A 718 -13.96 4.05 23.43
C LEU A 718 -12.93 2.93 23.45
N GLY A 719 -12.01 2.96 24.40
CA GLY A 719 -10.93 1.99 24.49
C GLY A 719 -10.57 1.57 25.89
N ILE A 720 -10.01 0.39 26.00
CA ILE A 720 -9.43 -0.16 27.23
C ILE A 720 -8.05 -0.74 26.90
N ASP A 721 -7.03 -0.38 27.69
CA ASP A 721 -5.70 -0.96 27.62
C ASP A 721 -5.40 -1.72 28.91
N TRP A 722 -4.77 -2.87 28.79
CA TRP A 722 -4.35 -3.67 29.92
C TRP A 722 -2.95 -4.25 29.78
N ASN A 723 -2.26 -4.37 30.92
CA ASN A 723 -0.99 -5.04 31.06
C ASN A 723 -0.96 -5.72 32.44
N LEU A 724 -0.86 -7.03 32.44
CA LEU A 724 -1.02 -7.87 33.64
C LEU A 724 0.19 -8.78 33.80
N TRP A 725 0.46 -9.17 35.06
CA TRP A 725 1.52 -10.13 35.45
C TRP A 725 2.91 -9.76 34.92
N ASN A 726 3.34 -8.51 35.14
CA ASN A 726 4.62 -7.98 34.63
C ASN A 726 4.73 -8.12 33.12
N SER A 727 3.74 -7.63 32.42
CA SER A 727 3.65 -7.63 30.95
C SER A 727 3.60 -9.02 30.30
N LYS A 728 3.25 -10.07 31.09
CA LYS A 728 3.04 -11.40 30.48
C LYS A 728 1.76 -11.48 29.68
N LEU A 729 0.70 -10.79 30.11
CA LEU A 729 -0.55 -10.66 29.36
C LEU A 729 -0.83 -9.18 29.12
N TYR A 730 -0.93 -8.79 27.86
CA TYR A 730 -1.16 -7.41 27.44
C TYR A 730 -2.18 -7.31 26.31
N GLY A 731 -2.76 -6.14 26.12
CA GLY A 731 -3.65 -5.94 25.01
C GLY A 731 -4.38 -4.60 25.06
N SER A 732 -5.21 -4.41 24.06
CA SER A 732 -6.11 -3.28 23.92
C SER A 732 -7.39 -3.69 23.20
N PHE A 733 -8.47 -3.01 23.51
CA PHE A 733 -9.74 -3.16 22.79
C PHE A 733 -10.33 -1.76 22.56
N ASP A 734 -10.67 -1.47 21.31
CA ASP A 734 -11.27 -0.22 20.87
C ASP A 734 -12.57 -0.48 20.11
N VAL A 735 -13.57 0.35 20.34
CA VAL A 735 -14.82 0.41 19.57
C VAL A 735 -15.00 1.82 19.06
N PHE A 736 -15.33 1.98 17.80
CA PHE A 736 -15.47 3.28 17.17
C PHE A 736 -16.70 3.39 16.28
N LYS A 737 -17.16 4.64 16.14
CA LYS A 737 -18.18 5.02 15.18
C LYS A 737 -17.82 6.38 14.56
N GLU A 738 -17.96 6.49 13.26
CA GLU A 738 -17.69 7.69 12.48
C GLU A 738 -18.92 8.09 11.67
N TRP A 739 -19.15 9.38 11.57
CA TRP A 739 -20.10 10.00 10.66
C TRP A 739 -19.34 10.95 9.76
N ARG A 740 -19.36 10.68 8.47
CA ARG A 740 -18.73 11.52 7.46
C ARG A 740 -19.81 12.25 6.67
N SER A 741 -19.60 13.53 6.43
CA SER A 741 -20.51 14.42 5.71
C SER A 741 -19.77 15.34 4.75
N ASN A 742 -20.52 16.07 3.92
CA ASN A 742 -20.02 16.98 2.92
C ASN A 742 -19.13 16.28 1.85
N ILE A 743 -19.39 15.01 1.57
CA ILE A 743 -18.68 14.31 0.50
C ILE A 743 -19.18 14.89 -0.82
N LEU A 744 -18.25 15.31 -1.67
CA LEU A 744 -18.58 15.88 -2.97
C LEU A 744 -19.06 14.76 -3.89
N VAL A 745 -20.28 14.91 -4.43
CA VAL A 745 -20.93 13.93 -5.29
C VAL A 745 -21.56 14.62 -6.49
N SER A 746 -21.70 13.88 -7.59
CA SER A 746 -22.44 14.35 -8.77
C SER A 746 -23.93 14.38 -8.45
N ARG A 747 -24.62 15.39 -9.00
CA ARG A 747 -26.08 15.61 -8.83
C ARG A 747 -26.85 14.82 -9.91
N SER A 748 -27.09 13.53 -9.65
CA SER A 748 -27.78 12.66 -10.61
C SER A 748 -29.27 12.93 -10.75
N THR A 749 -29.88 13.66 -9.81
CA THR A 749 -31.28 14.09 -9.86
C THR A 749 -31.53 15.31 -10.75
N VAL A 750 -30.48 15.96 -11.22
CA VAL A 750 -30.53 17.13 -12.10
C VAL A 750 -30.09 16.72 -13.50
N PRO A 751 -30.98 16.67 -14.53
CA PRO A 751 -30.57 16.29 -15.87
C PRO A 751 -29.73 17.38 -16.56
N GLU A 752 -28.53 17.01 -17.04
CA GLU A 752 -27.63 17.91 -17.78
C GLU A 752 -28.30 18.47 -19.04
N THR A 753 -29.15 17.68 -19.69
CA THR A 753 -29.91 18.07 -20.89
C THR A 753 -30.84 19.27 -20.67
N ILE A 754 -31.28 19.48 -19.44
CA ILE A 754 -32.12 20.65 -19.08
C ILE A 754 -31.26 21.89 -18.87
N LEU A 755 -30.08 21.74 -18.32
CA LEU A 755 -29.16 22.84 -18.02
C LEU A 755 -28.36 23.27 -19.24
N GLY A 756 -28.10 22.38 -20.19
CA GLY A 756 -27.23 22.61 -21.33
C GLY A 756 -25.73 22.72 -20.99
N VAL A 757 -25.37 22.47 -19.72
CA VAL A 757 -23.99 22.47 -19.19
C VAL A 757 -23.83 21.31 -18.21
N PRO A 758 -22.61 20.84 -17.93
CA PRO A 758 -22.38 19.85 -16.93
C PRO A 758 -22.92 20.26 -15.57
N VAL A 759 -23.54 19.34 -14.84
CA VAL A 759 -24.09 19.64 -13.52
C VAL A 759 -22.95 19.78 -12.51
N ALA A 760 -22.94 20.88 -11.75
CA ALA A 760 -21.95 21.09 -10.69
C ALA A 760 -22.08 20.02 -9.62
N GLN A 761 -20.94 19.49 -9.17
CA GLN A 761 -20.91 18.60 -8.00
C GLN A 761 -21.27 19.36 -6.73
N ASP A 762 -21.88 18.67 -5.76
CA ASP A 762 -22.30 19.25 -4.50
C ASP A 762 -21.78 18.45 -3.29
N SER A 763 -21.50 19.15 -2.18
CA SER A 763 -21.04 18.60 -0.92
C SER A 763 -22.23 18.00 -0.12
N TYR A 764 -22.84 16.95 -0.68
CA TYR A 764 -24.09 16.35 -0.18
C TYR A 764 -23.92 14.98 0.44
N GLY A 765 -22.97 14.17 -0.04
CA GLY A 765 -22.83 12.76 0.35
C GLY A 765 -22.50 12.55 1.82
N LYS A 766 -23.06 11.47 2.40
CA LYS A 766 -22.82 11.08 3.80
C LYS A 766 -22.56 9.59 3.91
N VAL A 767 -21.64 9.23 4.80
CA VAL A 767 -21.24 7.85 5.10
C VAL A 767 -21.15 7.65 6.61
N GLU A 768 -21.63 6.53 7.09
CA GLU A 768 -21.43 6.06 8.45
C GLU A 768 -20.46 4.88 8.43
N SER A 769 -19.47 4.87 9.33
CA SER A 769 -18.55 3.75 9.52
C SER A 769 -18.48 3.34 10.97
N ARG A 770 -18.32 2.06 11.25
CA ARG A 770 -18.21 1.51 12.61
C ARG A 770 -17.34 0.27 12.63
N GLY A 771 -16.74 0.00 13.76
CA GLY A 771 -15.92 -1.17 13.91
C GLY A 771 -15.37 -1.36 15.32
N TYR A 772 -14.58 -2.39 15.47
CA TYR A 772 -13.83 -2.68 16.69
C TYR A 772 -12.45 -3.25 16.34
N GLU A 773 -11.53 -3.06 17.25
CA GLU A 773 -10.14 -3.52 17.16
C GLU A 773 -9.75 -4.18 18.46
N LEU A 774 -9.12 -5.34 18.39
CA LEU A 774 -8.63 -6.11 19.54
C LEU A 774 -7.17 -6.46 19.31
N VAL A 775 -6.36 -6.29 20.32
CA VAL A 775 -5.02 -6.88 20.44
C VAL A 775 -4.99 -7.65 21.75
N LEU A 776 -4.53 -8.90 21.69
CA LEU A 776 -4.35 -9.74 22.87
C LEU A 776 -3.03 -10.50 22.73
N GLY A 777 -2.07 -10.20 23.58
CA GLY A 777 -0.74 -10.78 23.53
C GLY A 777 -0.34 -11.44 24.86
N HIS A 778 0.38 -12.53 24.73
CA HIS A 778 1.02 -13.22 25.83
C HIS A 778 2.51 -13.41 25.53
N ARG A 779 3.38 -13.08 26.49
CA ARG A 779 4.81 -13.33 26.43
C ARG A 779 5.30 -14.00 27.69
N GLY A 780 6.24 -14.91 27.55
CA GLY A 780 6.75 -15.66 28.66
C GLY A 780 8.10 -16.31 28.42
N ASN A 781 8.68 -16.79 29.49
CA ASN A 781 9.95 -17.52 29.49
C ASN A 781 9.71 -18.92 30.02
N ILE A 782 10.31 -19.95 29.41
CA ILE A 782 10.35 -21.32 29.90
C ILE A 782 11.81 -21.63 30.23
N GLY A 783 12.11 -21.72 31.52
CA GLY A 783 13.49 -21.77 31.96
C GLY A 783 14.23 -20.46 31.73
N LYS A 784 15.58 -20.54 31.55
CA LYS A 784 16.44 -19.35 31.37
C LYS A 784 16.63 -18.94 29.89
N ASP A 785 16.54 -19.92 28.98
CA ASP A 785 17.02 -19.74 27.61
C ASP A 785 15.89 -19.65 26.58
N PHE A 786 14.67 -20.08 26.92
CA PHE A 786 13.55 -20.11 25.97
C PHE A 786 12.57 -18.99 26.29
N LYS A 787 12.45 -18.01 25.37
CA LYS A 787 11.45 -16.93 25.40
C LYS A 787 10.46 -17.14 24.28
N TYR A 788 9.20 -16.80 24.50
CA TYR A 788 8.17 -16.89 23.49
C TYR A 788 7.16 -15.76 23.62
N PHE A 789 6.51 -15.47 22.49
CA PHE A 789 5.34 -14.61 22.48
C PHE A 789 4.25 -15.17 21.54
N ILE A 790 3.02 -14.89 21.87
CA ILE A 790 1.84 -15.21 21.07
C ILE A 790 0.96 -13.97 21.10
N GLU A 791 0.55 -13.47 19.94
CA GLU A 791 -0.30 -12.30 19.82
C GLU A 791 -1.38 -12.52 18.76
N GLY A 792 -2.62 -12.26 19.14
CA GLY A 792 -3.76 -12.19 18.26
C GLY A 792 -4.19 -10.74 18.07
N GLN A 793 -4.42 -10.33 16.84
CA GLN A 793 -4.99 -9.04 16.49
C GLN A 793 -6.26 -9.27 15.68
N LEU A 794 -7.26 -8.42 15.88
CA LEU A 794 -8.49 -8.46 15.10
C LEU A 794 -8.89 -7.04 14.77
N THR A 795 -9.04 -6.75 13.50
CA THR A 795 -9.63 -5.53 12.99
C THR A 795 -10.94 -5.87 12.30
N PHE A 796 -12.01 -5.24 12.71
CA PHE A 796 -13.30 -5.28 12.02
C PHE A 796 -13.79 -3.86 11.78
N ASN A 797 -14.17 -3.57 10.54
CA ASN A 797 -14.78 -2.30 10.17
C ASN A 797 -15.78 -2.50 9.03
N THR A 798 -16.86 -1.77 9.08
CA THR A 798 -17.86 -1.72 8.01
C THR A 798 -18.36 -0.31 7.81
N ASN A 799 -18.80 0.00 6.60
CA ASN A 799 -19.33 1.30 6.24
C ASN A 799 -20.73 1.19 5.63
N LYS A 800 -21.43 2.32 5.57
CA LYS A 800 -22.74 2.43 4.97
C LYS A 800 -22.91 3.84 4.40
N VAL A 801 -23.27 3.95 3.13
CA VAL A 801 -23.74 5.20 2.53
C VAL A 801 -25.07 5.54 3.16
N THR A 802 -25.16 6.65 3.85
CA THR A 802 -26.41 7.08 4.52
C THR A 802 -27.20 8.06 3.67
N ASP A 803 -26.49 8.81 2.82
CA ASP A 803 -27.11 9.80 1.97
C ASP A 803 -26.24 10.07 0.72
N ILE A 804 -26.87 10.11 -0.43
CA ILE A 804 -26.23 10.42 -1.72
C ILE A 804 -27.30 10.95 -2.68
N ASP A 805 -26.94 11.84 -3.60
CA ASP A 805 -27.86 12.29 -4.63
C ASP A 805 -28.04 11.21 -5.70
N GLU A 806 -29.14 10.48 -5.65
CA GLU A 806 -29.46 9.42 -6.60
C GLU A 806 -30.92 9.52 -7.07
N THR A 807 -31.15 9.24 -8.36
CA THR A 807 -32.49 8.98 -8.86
C THR A 807 -33.03 7.70 -8.24
N ALA A 808 -34.29 7.73 -7.79
CA ALA A 808 -34.90 6.53 -7.23
C ALA A 808 -34.83 5.38 -8.26
N PRO A 809 -34.22 4.27 -7.93
CA PRO A 809 -34.21 3.11 -8.82
C PRO A 809 -35.61 2.49 -8.86
N ASP A 810 -35.87 1.70 -9.90
CA ASP A 810 -37.15 1.01 -10.08
C ASP A 810 -37.49 0.06 -8.93
N VAL A 811 -36.47 -0.45 -8.26
CA VAL A 811 -36.57 -1.39 -7.13
C VAL A 811 -35.72 -0.91 -5.94
N GLU A 812 -36.30 -1.01 -4.74
CA GLU A 812 -35.73 -0.46 -3.52
C GLU A 812 -34.33 -0.99 -3.17
N TRP A 813 -34.04 -2.27 -3.43
CA TRP A 813 -32.75 -2.89 -3.09
C TRP A 813 -31.57 -2.39 -3.96
N GLN A 814 -31.83 -1.68 -5.04
CA GLN A 814 -30.79 -1.10 -5.88
C GLN A 814 -30.39 0.31 -5.46
N ARG A 815 -31.01 0.86 -4.41
CA ARG A 815 -30.56 2.12 -3.85
C ARG A 815 -29.11 2.03 -3.39
N LYS A 816 -28.35 3.07 -3.68
CA LYS A 816 -26.97 3.23 -3.16
C LYS A 816 -26.98 3.59 -1.69
N ALA A 817 -27.91 4.49 -1.28
CA ALA A 817 -28.15 4.80 0.13
C ALA A 817 -28.66 3.56 0.86
N GLY A 818 -28.09 3.27 2.03
CA GLY A 818 -28.42 2.06 2.78
C GLY A 818 -27.42 0.92 2.61
N HIS A 819 -26.58 0.96 1.60
CA HIS A 819 -25.62 -0.08 1.30
C HIS A 819 -24.17 0.36 1.58
N ARG A 820 -23.22 -0.57 1.48
CA ARG A 820 -21.78 -0.32 1.62
C ARG A 820 -21.27 0.55 0.47
N ILE A 821 -20.14 1.21 0.71
CA ILE A 821 -19.34 1.73 -0.38
C ILE A 821 -18.73 0.50 -1.07
N TYR A 822 -19.17 0.22 -2.28
CA TYR A 822 -18.61 -0.87 -3.06
C TYR A 822 -17.51 -0.35 -3.99
N ASP A 823 -16.41 -1.03 -3.96
CA ASP A 823 -15.25 -0.79 -4.81
C ASP A 823 -14.83 -2.13 -5.44
N ASN A 824 -15.82 -2.80 -6.03
CA ASN A 824 -15.62 -4.09 -6.68
C ASN A 824 -15.25 -3.86 -8.14
N THR A 825 -14.07 -3.34 -8.38
CA THR A 825 -13.50 -3.31 -9.70
C THR A 825 -12.68 -4.58 -9.93
N SER A 826 -12.87 -5.23 -11.07
CA SER A 826 -11.92 -6.24 -11.53
C SER A 826 -10.52 -5.61 -11.65
N VAL A 827 -9.47 -6.41 -11.62
CA VAL A 827 -8.09 -5.89 -11.81
C VAL A 827 -7.98 -5.10 -13.12
N ALA A 828 -8.68 -5.53 -14.19
CA ALA A 828 -8.75 -4.81 -15.45
C ALA A 828 -9.51 -3.48 -15.33
N GLU A 829 -10.63 -3.45 -14.61
CA GLU A 829 -11.41 -2.21 -14.38
C GLU A 829 -10.71 -1.25 -13.43
N LEU A 830 -9.93 -1.74 -12.46
CA LEU A 830 -9.08 -0.90 -11.63
C LEU A 830 -7.98 -0.24 -12.48
N TYR A 831 -7.42 -0.97 -13.45
CA TYR A 831 -6.45 -0.42 -14.39
C TYR A 831 -7.10 0.63 -15.32
N GLU A 832 -8.30 0.35 -15.85
CA GLU A 832 -9.08 1.34 -16.61
C GLU A 832 -9.50 2.53 -15.77
N GLN A 833 -9.90 2.33 -14.51
CA GLN A 833 -10.28 3.44 -13.61
C GLN A 833 -9.10 4.30 -13.19
N ALA A 834 -7.93 3.73 -12.98
CA ALA A 834 -6.71 4.50 -12.77
C ALA A 834 -6.41 5.41 -13.98
N GLN A 835 -6.81 4.98 -15.19
CA GLN A 835 -6.65 5.77 -16.41
C GLN A 835 -7.84 6.68 -16.73
N THR A 836 -9.07 6.29 -16.41
CA THR A 836 -10.29 6.99 -16.84
C THR A 836 -10.99 7.81 -15.76
N GLY A 837 -10.63 7.61 -14.48
CA GLY A 837 -11.16 8.39 -13.35
C GLY A 837 -12.65 8.18 -13.05
N THR A 838 -13.27 7.12 -13.55
CA THR A 838 -14.71 6.88 -13.37
C THR A 838 -15.02 6.29 -12.00
N ASN A 839 -15.75 7.04 -11.18
CA ASN A 839 -16.21 6.64 -9.85
C ASN A 839 -17.46 5.74 -9.91
N ARG A 840 -17.36 4.50 -9.53
CA ARG A 840 -18.52 3.65 -9.29
C ARG A 840 -18.86 3.62 -7.79
N VAL A 841 -19.81 4.42 -7.38
CA VAL A 841 -20.43 4.38 -6.05
C VAL A 841 -21.69 3.52 -6.13
N GLY A 842 -21.76 2.51 -5.30
CA GLY A 842 -22.88 1.58 -5.23
C GLY A 842 -22.49 0.21 -5.77
N GLY A 843 -22.78 -0.82 -5.00
CA GLY A 843 -22.36 -2.18 -5.21
C GLY A 843 -22.65 -2.71 -6.61
N TRP A 844 -21.96 -3.76 -6.96
CA TRP A 844 -22.35 -4.56 -8.09
C TRP A 844 -23.76 -5.05 -7.82
N ASN A 845 -24.72 -4.51 -8.57
CA ASN A 845 -25.98 -5.16 -8.72
C ASN A 845 -25.69 -6.41 -9.56
N ILE A 846 -25.81 -7.56 -8.97
CA ILE A 846 -25.51 -8.85 -9.61
C ILE A 846 -26.73 -9.74 -9.59
N TYR A 847 -26.85 -10.55 -10.63
CA TYR A 847 -27.86 -11.62 -10.67
C TYR A 847 -27.48 -12.71 -9.68
N LYS A 848 -28.46 -13.20 -8.94
CA LYS A 848 -28.30 -14.40 -8.10
C LYS A 848 -28.53 -15.64 -8.92
N PHE A 849 -27.52 -16.47 -9.02
CA PHE A 849 -27.64 -17.80 -9.60
C PHE A 849 -28.64 -18.63 -8.77
N ASP A 850 -29.57 -19.28 -9.44
CA ASP A 850 -30.53 -20.20 -8.84
C ASP A 850 -30.12 -21.64 -9.10
N GLN A 851 -30.05 -22.01 -10.35
CA GLN A 851 -29.74 -23.40 -10.78
C GLN A 851 -29.20 -23.41 -12.22
N TRP A 852 -28.70 -24.54 -12.64
CA TRP A 852 -28.44 -24.80 -14.05
C TRP A 852 -29.70 -25.21 -14.75
N ALA A 853 -29.90 -24.80 -16.01
CA ALA A 853 -30.98 -25.27 -16.86
C ALA A 853 -30.74 -26.77 -17.18
N SER A 854 -31.22 -27.67 -16.32
CA SER A 854 -30.94 -29.09 -16.37
C SER A 854 -32.13 -29.94 -16.86
N ASP A 855 -33.33 -29.41 -16.88
CA ASP A 855 -34.54 -30.11 -17.36
C ASP A 855 -34.89 -29.62 -18.77
N PRO A 856 -34.75 -30.47 -19.80
CA PRO A 856 -35.14 -30.12 -21.17
C PRO A 856 -36.59 -29.64 -21.31
N ASN A 857 -37.48 -30.09 -20.42
CA ASN A 857 -38.90 -29.73 -20.45
C ASN A 857 -39.17 -28.33 -19.89
N LEU A 858 -38.20 -27.76 -19.16
CA LEU A 858 -38.24 -26.40 -18.62
C LEU A 858 -37.47 -25.39 -19.49
N ILE A 859 -36.92 -25.84 -20.61
CA ILE A 859 -36.21 -24.99 -21.55
C ILE A 859 -37.16 -24.54 -22.64
N ALA A 860 -37.38 -23.24 -22.73
CA ALA A 860 -38.21 -22.68 -23.78
C ALA A 860 -37.58 -22.87 -25.16
N THR A 861 -38.35 -23.30 -26.12
CA THR A 861 -37.86 -23.52 -27.50
C THR A 861 -37.72 -22.24 -28.29
N SER A 862 -38.35 -21.16 -27.83
CA SER A 862 -38.23 -19.83 -28.40
C SER A 862 -38.53 -18.75 -27.33
N GLN A 863 -38.16 -17.52 -27.58
CA GLN A 863 -38.53 -16.39 -26.73
C GLN A 863 -40.05 -16.24 -26.63
N GLN A 864 -40.78 -16.48 -27.71
CA GLN A 864 -42.24 -16.43 -27.73
C GLN A 864 -42.86 -17.53 -26.87
N ASP A 865 -42.31 -18.75 -26.88
CA ASP A 865 -42.74 -19.85 -26.03
C ASP A 865 -42.57 -19.53 -24.53
N ALA A 866 -41.44 -18.87 -24.18
CA ALA A 866 -41.22 -18.41 -22.81
C ALA A 866 -42.21 -17.29 -22.38
N ILE A 867 -42.56 -16.39 -23.30
CA ILE A 867 -43.56 -15.32 -23.05
C ILE A 867 -44.96 -15.91 -22.91
N ASP A 868 -45.30 -16.83 -23.77
CA ASP A 868 -46.67 -17.43 -23.80
C ASP A 868 -46.90 -18.38 -22.61
N HIS A 869 -45.86 -18.96 -22.05
CA HIS A 869 -45.90 -19.90 -20.94
C HIS A 869 -45.02 -19.48 -19.74
N PRO A 870 -45.18 -18.30 -19.18
CA PRO A 870 -44.34 -17.79 -18.11
C PRO A 870 -44.42 -18.59 -16.81
N GLU A 871 -45.51 -19.38 -16.64
CA GLU A 871 -45.64 -20.33 -15.52
C GLU A 871 -44.75 -21.56 -15.63
N LYS A 872 -44.22 -21.85 -16.82
CA LYS A 872 -43.36 -22.99 -17.10
C LYS A 872 -41.89 -22.60 -17.21
N TYR A 873 -41.62 -21.46 -17.80
CA TYR A 873 -40.27 -20.98 -18.10
C TYR A 873 -39.95 -19.67 -17.40
N PRO A 874 -38.86 -19.57 -16.63
CA PRO A 874 -38.36 -18.28 -16.20
C PRO A 874 -37.84 -17.52 -17.41
N TYR A 875 -38.50 -16.42 -17.78
CA TYR A 875 -38.04 -15.57 -18.86
C TYR A 875 -36.72 -14.89 -18.48
N ASN A 876 -35.74 -14.93 -19.36
CA ASN A 876 -34.49 -14.25 -19.21
C ASN A 876 -34.34 -13.19 -20.32
N SER A 877 -34.42 -11.89 -19.97
CA SER A 877 -34.37 -10.80 -20.92
C SER A 877 -33.04 -10.67 -21.67
N PHE A 878 -31.98 -11.31 -21.17
CA PHE A 878 -30.66 -11.31 -21.84
C PHE A 878 -30.59 -12.22 -23.04
N SER A 879 -31.47 -13.20 -23.15
CA SER A 879 -31.43 -14.15 -24.25
C SER A 879 -32.42 -13.79 -25.33
N ASN A 880 -31.92 -13.28 -26.45
CA ASN A 880 -32.75 -13.19 -27.67
C ASN A 880 -33.01 -14.56 -28.32
N GLY A 881 -33.05 -15.62 -27.54
CA GLY A 881 -33.25 -16.99 -28.05
C GLY A 881 -33.52 -18.01 -26.95
N ALA A 882 -33.69 -19.25 -27.33
CA ALA A 882 -33.98 -20.36 -26.42
C ALA A 882 -32.87 -20.58 -25.40
N GLN A 883 -33.23 -20.80 -24.14
CA GLN A 883 -32.30 -21.33 -23.15
C GLN A 883 -31.73 -22.68 -23.63
N GLN A 884 -30.53 -23.00 -23.23
CA GLN A 884 -29.89 -24.28 -23.53
C GLN A 884 -29.59 -25.03 -22.21
N LEU A 885 -29.52 -26.35 -22.31
CA LEU A 885 -29.05 -27.14 -21.18
C LEU A 885 -27.68 -26.63 -20.69
N GLY A 886 -27.56 -26.41 -19.39
CA GLY A 886 -26.34 -25.91 -18.77
C GLY A 886 -26.14 -24.40 -18.76
N THR A 887 -27.10 -23.62 -19.24
CA THR A 887 -27.09 -22.17 -19.02
C THR A 887 -27.49 -21.82 -17.58
N ALA A 888 -27.04 -20.69 -17.10
CA ALA A 888 -27.42 -20.23 -15.77
C ALA A 888 -28.86 -19.71 -15.77
N VAL A 889 -29.65 -20.18 -14.79
CA VAL A 889 -30.94 -19.60 -14.43
C VAL A 889 -30.75 -18.70 -13.22
N PHE A 890 -31.29 -17.50 -13.28
CA PHE A 890 -31.21 -16.51 -12.23
C PHE A 890 -32.53 -16.41 -11.46
N LYS A 891 -32.41 -15.93 -10.21
CA LYS A 891 -33.58 -15.74 -9.35
C LYS A 891 -34.38 -14.53 -9.80
N ASP A 892 -35.67 -14.71 -9.97
CA ASP A 892 -36.67 -13.66 -10.04
C ASP A 892 -36.87 -13.07 -8.63
N ILE A 893 -36.23 -11.93 -8.39
CA ILE A 893 -36.19 -11.27 -7.06
C ILE A 893 -37.48 -10.46 -6.81
N ASN A 894 -37.99 -9.82 -7.86
CA ASN A 894 -39.20 -8.98 -7.76
C ASN A 894 -40.49 -9.77 -7.92
N GLY A 895 -40.44 -11.03 -8.40
CA GLY A 895 -41.57 -11.92 -8.55
C GLY A 895 -42.47 -11.59 -9.74
N ASP A 896 -41.96 -10.85 -10.73
CA ASP A 896 -42.75 -10.49 -11.94
C ASP A 896 -42.63 -11.51 -13.07
N ARG A 897 -41.84 -12.55 -12.87
CA ARG A 897 -41.53 -13.65 -13.81
C ARG A 897 -40.68 -13.26 -15.01
N VAL A 898 -40.07 -12.11 -14.96
CA VAL A 898 -39.14 -11.59 -15.99
C VAL A 898 -37.81 -11.38 -15.32
N ILE A 899 -36.76 -12.06 -15.76
CA ILE A 899 -35.41 -11.84 -15.26
C ILE A 899 -34.82 -10.66 -16.05
N ASP A 900 -34.75 -9.51 -15.40
CA ASP A 900 -34.19 -8.30 -15.98
C ASP A 900 -33.30 -7.54 -14.97
N SER A 901 -32.87 -6.33 -15.31
CA SER A 901 -32.01 -5.51 -14.43
C SER A 901 -32.59 -5.26 -13.05
N LYS A 902 -33.92 -5.42 -12.86
CA LYS A 902 -34.59 -5.25 -11.57
C LYS A 902 -34.32 -6.40 -10.61
N ASP A 903 -33.91 -7.58 -11.13
CA ASP A 903 -33.57 -8.76 -10.32
C ASP A 903 -32.12 -8.74 -9.82
N MET A 904 -31.34 -7.77 -10.25
CA MET A 904 -29.98 -7.58 -9.76
C MET A 904 -29.98 -7.02 -8.34
N VAL A 905 -29.20 -7.64 -7.46
CA VAL A 905 -29.10 -7.25 -6.05
C VAL A 905 -27.65 -6.97 -5.64
N PRO A 906 -27.40 -6.08 -4.67
CA PRO A 906 -26.08 -5.81 -4.14
C PRO A 906 -25.67 -6.93 -3.17
N ASP A 907 -25.08 -8.01 -3.66
CA ASP A 907 -24.80 -9.25 -2.90
C ASP A 907 -23.28 -9.53 -2.74
N SER A 908 -22.47 -8.50 -2.62
CA SER A 908 -21.03 -8.70 -2.45
C SER A 908 -20.43 -7.81 -1.35
N TYR A 909 -19.23 -8.16 -0.91
CA TYR A 909 -18.39 -7.29 -0.09
C TYR A 909 -17.50 -6.42 -1.00
N THR A 910 -16.78 -5.48 -0.41
CA THR A 910 -15.74 -4.73 -1.13
C THR A 910 -14.50 -5.61 -1.36
N ILE A 911 -13.61 -5.20 -2.26
CA ILE A 911 -12.31 -5.85 -2.43
C ILE A 911 -11.41 -5.65 -1.20
N ILE A 912 -11.61 -4.56 -0.47
CA ILE A 912 -10.92 -4.30 0.81
C ILE A 912 -11.62 -5.08 1.91
N PRO A 913 -10.94 -5.97 2.63
CA PRO A 913 -11.56 -6.82 3.64
C PRO A 913 -12.13 -5.99 4.79
N GLU A 914 -13.35 -6.32 5.24
CA GLU A 914 -13.95 -5.73 6.44
C GLU A 914 -13.38 -6.33 7.73
N MET A 915 -12.82 -7.55 7.69
CA MET A 915 -12.33 -8.25 8.86
C MET A 915 -10.96 -8.88 8.60
N ILE A 916 -9.98 -8.55 9.43
CA ILE A 916 -8.61 -9.06 9.34
C ILE A 916 -8.19 -9.59 10.71
N PRO A 917 -8.34 -10.89 10.98
CA PRO A 917 -7.65 -11.53 12.07
C PRO A 917 -6.18 -11.77 11.68
N THR A 918 -5.26 -11.37 12.58
CA THR A 918 -3.83 -11.62 12.47
C THR A 918 -3.38 -12.44 13.66
N PHE A 919 -2.62 -13.47 13.42
CA PHE A 919 -2.02 -14.30 14.46
C PHE A 919 -0.50 -14.26 14.29
N ASN A 920 0.20 -13.85 15.34
CA ASN A 920 1.63 -13.65 15.36
C ASN A 920 2.22 -14.40 16.55
N PHE A 921 3.16 -15.31 16.31
CA PHE A 921 3.86 -16.02 17.35
C PHE A 921 5.32 -16.21 17.01
N GLY A 922 6.15 -16.28 18.02
CA GLY A 922 7.57 -16.51 17.86
C GLY A 922 8.24 -16.95 19.14
N PHE A 923 9.48 -17.41 19.01
CA PHE A 923 10.32 -17.79 20.11
C PHE A 923 11.79 -17.46 19.86
N GLU A 924 12.53 -17.33 20.96
CA GLU A 924 14.00 -17.22 21.00
C GLU A 924 14.56 -18.33 21.86
N TYR A 925 15.59 -19.03 21.38
CA TYR A 925 16.28 -20.08 22.12
C TYR A 925 17.76 -20.13 21.77
N LYS A 926 18.63 -19.80 22.73
CA LYS A 926 20.11 -19.88 22.59
C LYS A 926 20.66 -19.31 21.29
N GLY A 927 20.18 -18.13 20.86
CA GLY A 927 20.63 -17.47 19.66
C GLY A 927 19.87 -17.86 18.37
N PHE A 928 18.93 -18.81 18.48
CA PHE A 928 17.94 -19.06 17.42
C PHE A 928 16.68 -18.29 17.72
N ASP A 929 16.10 -17.65 16.71
CA ASP A 929 14.77 -17.07 16.75
C ASP A 929 13.94 -17.55 15.56
N ALA A 930 12.65 -17.72 15.80
CA ALA A 930 11.68 -18.02 14.77
C ALA A 930 10.40 -17.23 15.01
N ARG A 931 9.78 -16.83 13.91
CA ARG A 931 8.52 -16.09 13.92
C ARG A 931 7.62 -16.56 12.80
N MET A 932 6.32 -16.59 13.06
CA MET A 932 5.29 -16.84 12.07
C MET A 932 4.17 -15.82 12.23
N ILE A 933 3.73 -15.24 11.10
CA ILE A 933 2.60 -14.33 11.03
C ILE A 933 1.59 -14.94 10.06
N VAL A 934 0.34 -15.04 10.51
CA VAL A 934 -0.78 -15.52 9.70
C VAL A 934 -1.84 -14.45 9.66
N ASN A 935 -2.17 -13.98 8.45
CA ASN A 935 -3.27 -13.06 8.22
C ASN A 935 -4.40 -13.77 7.48
N ALA A 936 -5.64 -13.52 7.88
CA ALA A 936 -6.79 -13.90 7.09
C ALA A 936 -7.55 -12.63 6.66
N TYR A 937 -8.03 -12.64 5.42
CA TYR A 937 -8.79 -11.54 4.84
C TYR A 937 -10.22 -12.00 4.63
N LEU A 938 -11.10 -11.63 5.56
CA LEU A 938 -12.48 -12.09 5.60
C LEU A 938 -13.44 -10.95 5.24
N ARG A 939 -14.64 -11.32 4.80
CA ARG A 939 -15.67 -10.38 4.37
C ARG A 939 -15.16 -9.46 3.26
N ARG A 940 -14.56 -10.05 2.26
CA ARG A 940 -14.16 -9.42 1.01
C ARG A 940 -14.71 -10.20 -0.18
N SER A 941 -14.91 -9.54 -1.29
CA SER A 941 -15.29 -10.20 -2.54
C SER A 941 -14.30 -9.85 -3.63
N VAL A 942 -13.97 -10.85 -4.43
CA VAL A 942 -13.16 -10.69 -5.64
C VAL A 942 -13.99 -11.17 -6.82
N PHE A 943 -14.07 -10.36 -7.85
CA PHE A 943 -14.70 -10.75 -9.10
C PHE A 943 -13.68 -11.46 -9.99
N LEU A 944 -14.00 -12.66 -10.40
CA LEU A 944 -13.21 -13.42 -11.36
C LEU A 944 -13.70 -13.09 -12.77
N SER A 945 -12.87 -12.46 -13.58
CA SER A 945 -13.22 -12.21 -14.99
C SER A 945 -13.51 -13.55 -15.70
N PRO A 946 -14.67 -13.73 -16.31
CA PRO A 946 -14.96 -14.94 -17.11
C PRO A 946 -13.92 -15.18 -18.18
N ALA A 947 -13.44 -14.14 -18.83
CA ALA A 947 -12.39 -14.22 -19.85
C ALA A 947 -11.08 -14.82 -19.34
N ILE A 948 -10.78 -14.67 -18.05
CA ILE A 948 -9.56 -15.20 -17.41
C ILE A 948 -9.80 -16.55 -16.75
N SER A 949 -11.04 -16.81 -16.31
CA SER A 949 -11.35 -17.91 -15.40
C SER A 949 -12.04 -19.07 -16.08
N TYR A 950 -12.41 -18.94 -17.35
CA TYR A 950 -13.27 -19.88 -18.03
C TYR A 950 -12.80 -20.27 -19.43
N SER A 951 -12.44 -21.55 -19.60
CA SER A 951 -11.87 -22.08 -20.86
C SER A 951 -12.84 -22.11 -22.04
N GLY A 952 -14.13 -22.01 -21.81
CA GLY A 952 -15.17 -21.98 -22.83
C GLY A 952 -15.48 -20.60 -23.40
N TRP A 953 -14.79 -19.54 -22.92
CA TRP A 953 -15.12 -18.17 -23.28
C TRP A 953 -14.72 -17.76 -24.70
N SER A 954 -13.63 -18.31 -25.23
CA SER A 954 -13.17 -18.00 -26.58
C SER A 954 -12.56 -19.20 -27.28
N ASN A 955 -12.54 -19.17 -28.61
CA ASN A 955 -11.84 -20.16 -29.44
C ASN A 955 -10.33 -20.23 -29.14
N MET A 956 -9.78 -19.21 -28.51
CA MET A 956 -8.38 -19.08 -28.15
C MET A 956 -8.11 -19.44 -26.70
N GLY A 957 -9.16 -19.76 -25.91
CA GLY A 957 -9.07 -19.96 -24.47
C GLY A 957 -8.15 -21.11 -24.10
N THR A 958 -7.03 -20.74 -23.51
CA THR A 958 -6.11 -21.66 -22.82
C THR A 958 -6.36 -21.68 -21.35
N HIS A 959 -7.43 -20.99 -20.91
CA HIS A 959 -7.68 -20.82 -19.50
C HIS A 959 -7.87 -22.17 -18.86
N GLU A 960 -7.06 -22.42 -17.87
CA GLU A 960 -7.31 -23.52 -17.03
C GLU A 960 -8.17 -23.13 -15.82
N VAL A 961 -9.40 -23.49 -15.92
CA VAL A 961 -10.17 -23.81 -14.72
C VAL A 961 -9.99 -25.28 -14.47
N THR A 962 -8.80 -25.70 -14.20
CA THR A 962 -8.34 -27.09 -14.27
C THR A 962 -8.93 -28.02 -13.27
N LYS A 963 -9.51 -27.55 -12.21
CA LYS A 963 -9.99 -28.44 -11.13
C LYS A 963 -11.50 -28.47 -10.98
N ALA A 964 -12.19 -27.57 -11.64
CA ALA A 964 -13.63 -27.53 -11.68
C ALA A 964 -14.12 -27.72 -13.12
N TRP A 965 -13.90 -28.87 -13.68
CA TRP A 965 -14.63 -29.31 -14.85
C TRP A 965 -16.13 -29.42 -14.50
N GLY A 966 -16.70 -28.23 -14.21
CA GLY A 966 -18.11 -28.08 -14.13
C GLY A 966 -18.74 -28.04 -15.50
N TYR A 967 -18.27 -28.87 -16.43
CA TYR A 967 -18.87 -28.93 -17.73
C TYR A 967 -20.22 -29.56 -17.61
N PHE A 968 -21.19 -28.81 -18.03
CA PHE A 968 -22.49 -29.32 -18.24
C PHE A 968 -22.44 -30.24 -19.46
N THR A 969 -22.81 -31.51 -19.30
CA THR A 969 -22.94 -32.47 -20.40
C THR A 969 -24.38 -32.47 -20.89
N ASP A 970 -24.65 -33.10 -22.03
CA ASP A 970 -26.02 -33.24 -22.53
C ASP A 970 -26.88 -34.26 -21.69
N ASP A 971 -26.25 -34.96 -20.73
CA ASP A 971 -26.97 -35.85 -19.80
C ASP A 971 -27.24 -35.08 -18.48
N PRO A 972 -28.49 -34.69 -18.22
CA PRO A 972 -28.87 -34.03 -16.97
C PRO A 972 -28.55 -34.82 -15.71
N SER A 973 -28.43 -36.13 -15.81
CA SER A 973 -28.14 -37.05 -14.70
C SER A 973 -26.66 -37.23 -14.42
N ASP A 974 -25.77 -36.65 -15.23
CA ASP A 974 -24.33 -36.75 -15.04
C ASP A 974 -23.95 -36.07 -13.70
N PRO A 975 -23.25 -36.79 -12.81
CA PRO A 975 -22.82 -36.22 -11.52
C PRO A 975 -22.00 -34.91 -11.64
N ARG A 976 -21.34 -34.69 -12.76
CA ARG A 976 -20.60 -33.45 -13.04
C ARG A 976 -21.52 -32.25 -13.19
N ASN A 977 -22.73 -32.47 -13.76
CA ASN A 977 -23.73 -31.42 -13.93
C ASN A 977 -24.31 -30.96 -12.60
N VAL A 978 -24.53 -31.89 -11.68
CA VAL A 978 -25.05 -31.62 -10.33
C VAL A 978 -24.09 -30.77 -9.52
N ASN A 979 -22.78 -30.95 -9.73
CA ASN A 979 -21.72 -30.27 -9.02
C ASN A 979 -21.06 -29.16 -9.88
N ALA A 980 -21.64 -28.79 -11.00
CA ALA A 980 -21.11 -27.77 -11.88
C ALA A 980 -20.99 -26.39 -11.17
N THR A 981 -19.83 -25.80 -11.23
CA THR A 981 -19.57 -24.45 -10.68
C THR A 981 -19.50 -23.38 -11.78
N TYR A 982 -19.49 -23.80 -13.04
CA TYR A 982 -19.43 -22.93 -14.21
C TYR A 982 -20.48 -23.33 -15.25
N PRO A 983 -20.94 -22.40 -16.09
CA PRO A 983 -21.92 -22.67 -17.12
C PRO A 983 -21.36 -23.56 -18.24
N ARG A 984 -22.24 -24.01 -19.11
CA ARG A 984 -21.92 -24.76 -20.33
C ARG A 984 -20.95 -23.98 -21.20
N PRO A 985 -19.83 -24.56 -21.67
CA PRO A 985 -18.96 -23.93 -22.64
C PRO A 985 -19.64 -23.80 -24.01
N VAL A 986 -19.39 -22.69 -24.71
CA VAL A 986 -19.95 -22.43 -26.05
C VAL A 986 -18.86 -22.29 -27.10
N TYR A 987 -19.16 -22.72 -28.30
CA TYR A 987 -18.29 -22.55 -29.48
C TYR A 987 -18.52 -21.19 -30.08
N ASN A 988 -17.45 -20.44 -30.38
CA ASN A 988 -17.51 -19.05 -30.86
C ASN A 988 -18.08 -18.07 -29.84
N GLY A 989 -17.30 -17.70 -28.89
CA GLY A 989 -17.58 -16.56 -27.99
C GLY A 989 -17.69 -15.19 -28.69
N PHE A 990 -17.69 -15.15 -30.03
CA PHE A 990 -17.90 -13.93 -30.82
C PHE A 990 -19.36 -13.71 -31.28
N ASP A 991 -20.20 -14.72 -31.24
CA ASP A 991 -21.63 -14.44 -31.30
C ASP A 991 -22.07 -13.97 -29.91
N ALA A 992 -22.09 -12.63 -29.75
CA ALA A 992 -22.46 -11.94 -28.52
C ALA A 992 -23.78 -12.46 -27.89
N VAL A 993 -24.61 -13.07 -28.71
CA VAL A 993 -25.86 -13.70 -28.32
C VAL A 993 -25.65 -15.00 -27.56
N ASP A 994 -24.68 -15.84 -27.95
CA ASP A 994 -24.41 -17.13 -27.29
C ASP A 994 -23.51 -17.04 -26.09
N SER A 995 -22.56 -16.11 -26.07
CA SER A 995 -21.72 -15.85 -24.89
C SER A 995 -22.53 -15.27 -23.72
N ASP A 996 -23.48 -14.41 -24.00
CA ASP A 996 -24.38 -13.86 -22.96
C ASP A 996 -25.35 -14.92 -22.42
N ARG A 997 -25.75 -15.88 -23.24
CA ARG A 997 -26.64 -16.98 -22.83
C ARG A 997 -25.96 -18.05 -21.99
N ALA A 998 -24.75 -18.46 -22.37
CA ALA A 998 -24.05 -19.53 -21.67
C ALA A 998 -23.48 -19.08 -20.34
N THR A 999 -22.99 -17.86 -20.26
CA THR A 999 -22.35 -17.32 -19.06
C THR A 999 -23.31 -16.51 -18.20
N GLY A 1000 -24.50 -16.17 -18.73
CA GLY A 1000 -25.34 -15.11 -18.14
C GLY A 1000 -24.47 -13.90 -17.87
N SER A 1001 -24.84 -12.70 -18.16
CA SER A 1001 -23.99 -11.52 -18.12
C SER A 1001 -22.87 -11.60 -17.08
N TYR A 1002 -21.75 -10.96 -17.29
CA TYR A 1002 -20.62 -10.88 -16.34
C TYR A 1002 -21.02 -10.52 -14.91
N GLN A 1003 -22.22 -9.98 -14.74
CA GLN A 1003 -22.72 -9.46 -13.48
C GLN A 1003 -23.57 -10.49 -12.73
N ASN A 1004 -22.98 -11.65 -12.40
CA ASN A 1004 -23.67 -12.64 -11.57
C ASN A 1004 -22.74 -13.20 -10.49
N ASN A 1005 -23.32 -13.82 -9.45
CA ASN A 1005 -22.58 -14.30 -8.30
C ASN A 1005 -21.78 -15.60 -8.56
N ILE A 1006 -21.91 -16.22 -9.74
CA ILE A 1006 -21.04 -17.35 -10.13
C ILE A 1006 -19.57 -16.91 -10.17
N TRP A 1007 -19.32 -15.68 -10.59
CA TRP A 1007 -17.98 -15.11 -10.72
C TRP A 1007 -17.47 -14.39 -9.46
N VAL A 1008 -18.28 -14.28 -8.43
CA VAL A 1008 -17.89 -13.64 -7.16
C VAL A 1008 -17.34 -14.69 -6.20
N ARG A 1009 -16.15 -14.43 -5.66
CA ARG A 1009 -15.54 -15.22 -4.57
C ARG A 1009 -15.49 -14.38 -3.32
N ASN A 1010 -16.11 -14.93 -2.27
CA ASN A 1010 -16.14 -14.32 -0.95
C ASN A 1010 -15.04 -14.94 -0.07
N GLY A 1011 -14.22 -14.08 0.56
CA GLY A 1011 -13.21 -14.48 1.53
C GLY A 1011 -13.65 -14.31 2.98
#